data_149ed8f5c35dcff6e32deb1a7b08d619
#
_entry.id   149ed8f5c35dcff6e32deb1a7b08d619
#
_cell.length_a   1.000
_cell.length_b   1.000
_cell.length_c   1.000
_cell.angle_alpha   90.00
_cell.angle_beta   90.00
_cell.angle_gamma   90.00
#
_symmetry.space_group_name_H-M   'P 1'
#
loop_
_entity.id
_entity.type
_entity.pdbx_description
1 polymer ?
#
loop_
_entity_poly.entity_id
_entity_poly.type
_entity_poly.pdbx_seq_one_letter_code
_entity_poly.pdbx_strand_id
1 'polypeptide(L)'
;MRLRGALIGAGNIALRSHAPQWSCDEGLRDEVEIVAVADLSPSNLERIKEVLPGVHCYSQAEELFDHETLDFCDICTPPFTHRALVEQAAERGLHMVCEKPLAPSLEDTEKIVEAVRRKAVVFQPCHQYHYSPQWLAVKKMLPRIGRVYFAEYEVQRTEANPGNPNWSPTWRTDPSLAGGGILADHGAHIFYQLGAVLGEPLTVQATVRTLKHRGYQVEDTALVTLDYGHGLASMRLSWAAQCRSIRFRFVGESGELIGDDDGLRLHAGSAIEEISFDKGMSQNSSHAEWYAPLFAGFVGRVRSHDQSTTALDEAVLVTRLIAKAYESSEAGRSLPLTEEAAVEVGLAESMEKALASLEAAETTAPTAATQADPPSVRGGLRKGGRILRWSGIGALAAMLIWAFYDVHWSSLAEAIVGARFGWLALAAAVNLGVVLLQSARWLALVRPMARGASYWDAVKATFVGFAVSTVVPARAGELARVEWLGRATGLSRVSVIGSVLLDQLVNASVLLVGLAILPLLGGVPLWLRSSSYLALGLFIIGAAIVFVLKPVPTAPRPHESRRSRLPLRVVANVVARVRHGFLASRDPRALGWSLAASALAWGLEINVTSLSMNAVGLHLPFIASILVLVAVNLALAFPVAPPGNMGTLELGATLALLEFGVPKAQALAFAVCYHLLQVVPIGIIGFFLLSRRVTPGVRKAA
;
A
#
# COMPACT_ATOMS: atom_id res chain seq x y z
N MET A 1 -37.91 31.84 19.70
CA MET A 1 -38.23 32.28 18.31
C MET A 1 -37.77 31.14 17.42
N ARG A 2 -38.62 30.71 16.46
CA ARG A 2 -38.23 29.71 15.46
C ARG A 2 -37.18 30.28 14.53
N LEU A 3 -36.23 29.44 14.08
CA LEU A 3 -35.33 29.80 12.99
C LEU A 3 -36.10 29.82 11.65
N ARG A 4 -35.94 30.87 10.87
CA ARG A 4 -36.55 30.99 9.56
C ARG A 4 -35.65 30.42 8.48
N GLY A 5 -36.08 29.36 7.85
CA GLY A 5 -35.31 28.66 6.82
C GLY A 5 -35.93 28.77 5.43
N ALA A 6 -35.06 28.59 4.42
CA ALA A 6 -35.48 28.43 3.03
C ALA A 6 -34.89 27.13 2.45
N LEU A 7 -35.65 26.50 1.52
CA LEU A 7 -35.24 25.35 0.77
C LEU A 7 -34.83 25.77 -0.65
N ILE A 8 -33.61 25.49 -1.05
CA ILE A 8 -33.07 25.78 -2.39
C ILE A 8 -32.98 24.48 -3.19
N GLY A 9 -33.84 24.32 -4.17
CA GLY A 9 -34.06 23.09 -4.92
C GLY A 9 -35.20 22.25 -4.34
N ALA A 10 -36.29 22.07 -5.09
CA ALA A 10 -37.43 21.23 -4.74
C ALA A 10 -37.44 19.90 -5.53
N GLY A 11 -36.26 19.33 -5.76
CA GLY A 11 -36.09 18.07 -6.46
C GLY A 11 -36.49 16.85 -5.61
N ASN A 12 -36.17 15.63 -6.12
CA ASN A 12 -36.59 14.39 -5.49
C ASN A 12 -36.12 14.25 -4.02
N ILE A 13 -34.90 14.71 -3.70
CA ILE A 13 -34.34 14.57 -2.32
C ILE A 13 -35.06 15.56 -1.39
N ALA A 14 -35.28 16.78 -1.83
CA ALA A 14 -36.04 17.80 -1.09
C ALA A 14 -37.45 17.31 -0.77
N LEU A 15 -38.20 16.85 -1.78
CA LEU A 15 -39.56 16.38 -1.64
C LEU A 15 -39.74 15.13 -0.77
N ARG A 16 -38.79 14.20 -0.84
CA ARG A 16 -38.94 12.89 -0.17
C ARG A 16 -38.23 12.81 1.20
N SER A 17 -37.29 13.72 1.47
CA SER A 17 -36.46 13.64 2.68
C SER A 17 -36.42 14.96 3.43
N HIS A 18 -35.91 16.05 2.85
CA HIS A 18 -35.66 17.27 3.62
C HIS A 18 -36.95 17.96 4.05
N ALA A 19 -37.85 18.31 3.11
CA ALA A 19 -39.06 19.00 3.43
C ALA A 19 -39.95 18.25 4.44
N PRO A 20 -40.20 16.93 4.31
CA PRO A 20 -40.94 16.18 5.32
C PRO A 20 -40.30 16.24 6.70
N GLN A 21 -38.96 16.16 6.83
CA GLN A 21 -38.31 16.20 8.14
C GLN A 21 -38.39 17.59 8.78
N TRP A 22 -38.22 18.66 8.01
CA TRP A 22 -38.39 20.02 8.54
C TRP A 22 -39.81 20.30 9.02
N SER A 23 -40.85 19.71 8.37
CA SER A 23 -42.26 20.00 8.68
C SER A 23 -42.94 19.01 9.59
N CYS A 24 -42.57 17.72 9.57
CA CYS A 24 -43.30 16.65 10.25
C CYS A 24 -42.62 16.17 11.52
N ASP A 25 -41.29 16.35 11.68
CA ASP A 25 -40.59 15.99 12.91
C ASP A 25 -41.00 16.94 14.05
N GLU A 26 -41.53 16.40 15.14
CA GLU A 26 -42.11 17.19 16.26
C GLU A 26 -41.05 18.13 16.88
N GLY A 27 -39.81 17.67 17.03
CA GLY A 27 -38.73 18.48 17.59
C GLY A 27 -38.30 19.62 16.68
N LEU A 28 -38.20 19.36 15.38
CA LEU A 28 -37.74 20.37 14.41
C LEU A 28 -38.79 21.44 14.12
N ARG A 29 -40.07 21.08 13.95
CA ARG A 29 -41.12 22.05 13.64
C ARG A 29 -41.36 23.08 14.75
N ASP A 30 -41.03 22.77 15.97
CA ASP A 30 -41.11 23.70 17.09
C ASP A 30 -39.94 24.69 17.13
N GLU A 31 -38.82 24.33 16.52
CA GLU A 31 -37.59 25.13 16.47
C GLU A 31 -37.39 25.87 15.16
N VAL A 32 -37.96 25.37 14.06
CA VAL A 32 -37.70 25.83 12.68
C VAL A 32 -39.02 26.10 11.95
N GLU A 33 -39.01 27.05 11.03
CA GLU A 33 -40.07 27.31 10.08
C GLU A 33 -39.47 27.48 8.69
N ILE A 34 -39.82 26.61 7.73
CA ILE A 34 -39.46 26.80 6.32
C ILE A 34 -40.48 27.77 5.71
N VAL A 35 -40.01 28.96 5.40
CA VAL A 35 -40.87 30.06 4.93
C VAL A 35 -40.87 30.22 3.42
N ALA A 36 -39.81 29.75 2.74
CA ALA A 36 -39.67 29.93 1.30
C ALA A 36 -38.99 28.73 0.63
N VAL A 37 -39.27 28.54 -0.66
CA VAL A 37 -38.66 27.55 -1.52
C VAL A 37 -38.33 28.17 -2.89
N ALA A 38 -37.13 27.86 -3.40
CA ALA A 38 -36.77 28.23 -4.79
C ALA A 38 -36.48 26.99 -5.62
N ASP A 39 -37.02 26.90 -6.83
CA ASP A 39 -36.71 25.86 -7.82
C ASP A 39 -36.98 26.38 -9.24
N LEU A 40 -36.12 26.03 -10.19
CA LEU A 40 -36.25 26.41 -11.60
C LEU A 40 -37.49 25.77 -12.28
N SER A 41 -38.00 24.67 -11.73
CA SER A 41 -39.13 23.91 -12.27
C SER A 41 -40.44 24.34 -11.59
N PRO A 42 -41.38 24.97 -12.30
CA PRO A 42 -42.70 25.28 -11.75
C PRO A 42 -43.44 24.05 -11.22
N SER A 43 -43.28 22.90 -11.87
CA SER A 43 -43.92 21.66 -11.42
C SER A 43 -43.37 21.15 -10.10
N ASN A 44 -42.08 21.38 -9.79
CA ASN A 44 -41.50 21.06 -8.48
C ASN A 44 -42.06 22.00 -7.42
N LEU A 45 -42.20 23.27 -7.73
CA LEU A 45 -42.78 24.27 -6.80
C LEU A 45 -44.25 23.93 -6.47
N GLU A 46 -45.05 23.46 -7.43
CA GLU A 46 -46.40 22.98 -7.11
C GLU A 46 -46.42 21.75 -6.20
N ARG A 47 -45.54 20.78 -6.44
CA ARG A 47 -45.46 19.58 -5.62
C ARG A 47 -44.93 19.84 -4.19
N ILE A 48 -44.02 20.80 -4.02
CA ILE A 48 -43.49 21.12 -2.69
C ILE A 48 -44.52 21.79 -1.80
N LYS A 49 -45.50 22.54 -2.37
CA LYS A 49 -46.61 23.13 -1.63
C LYS A 49 -47.51 22.10 -0.95
N GLU A 50 -47.56 20.87 -1.51
CA GLU A 50 -48.29 19.77 -0.88
C GLU A 50 -47.64 19.32 0.41
N VAL A 51 -46.32 19.41 0.49
CA VAL A 51 -45.50 18.99 1.65
C VAL A 51 -45.28 20.13 2.63
N LEU A 52 -45.13 21.36 2.12
CA LEU A 52 -44.90 22.60 2.88
C LEU A 52 -46.02 23.61 2.54
N PRO A 53 -47.22 23.46 3.11
CA PRO A 53 -48.31 24.40 2.84
C PRO A 53 -47.99 25.81 3.30
N GLY A 54 -48.24 26.80 2.46
CA GLY A 54 -48.10 28.22 2.79
C GLY A 54 -46.69 28.80 2.55
N VAL A 55 -45.73 28.00 2.05
CA VAL A 55 -44.39 28.54 1.70
C VAL A 55 -44.48 29.52 0.50
N HIS A 56 -43.64 30.52 0.54
CA HIS A 56 -43.43 31.42 -0.61
C HIS A 56 -42.55 30.68 -1.64
N CYS A 57 -42.95 30.71 -2.91
CA CYS A 57 -42.26 30.03 -3.99
C CYS A 57 -41.63 31.03 -4.95
N TYR A 58 -40.35 30.79 -5.25
CA TYR A 58 -39.54 31.63 -6.14
C TYR A 58 -38.96 30.78 -7.28
N SER A 59 -38.80 31.41 -8.45
CA SER A 59 -38.18 30.75 -9.61
C SER A 59 -36.63 30.74 -9.52
N GLN A 60 -36.06 31.65 -8.74
CA GLN A 60 -34.63 31.85 -8.59
C GLN A 60 -34.25 31.98 -7.09
N ALA A 61 -33.10 31.45 -6.70
CA ALA A 61 -32.60 31.56 -5.33
C ALA A 61 -32.27 33.03 -4.96
N GLU A 62 -31.80 33.84 -5.90
CA GLU A 62 -31.51 35.25 -5.72
C GLU A 62 -32.75 36.03 -5.30
N GLU A 63 -33.86 35.82 -6.01
CA GLU A 63 -35.14 36.45 -5.68
C GLU A 63 -35.59 36.10 -4.27
N LEU A 64 -35.44 34.82 -3.88
CA LEU A 64 -35.78 34.35 -2.55
C LEU A 64 -34.90 35.03 -1.49
N PHE A 65 -33.58 35.08 -1.68
CA PHE A 65 -32.65 35.70 -0.75
C PHE A 65 -32.85 37.21 -0.61
N ASP A 66 -33.37 37.89 -1.63
CA ASP A 66 -33.60 39.35 -1.62
C ASP A 66 -34.94 39.72 -0.98
N HIS A 67 -35.93 38.82 -0.97
CA HIS A 67 -37.28 39.10 -0.46
C HIS A 67 -37.55 38.53 0.93
N GLU A 68 -36.80 37.51 1.37
CA GLU A 68 -37.05 36.82 2.64
C GLU A 68 -36.03 37.16 3.70
N THR A 69 -36.51 37.29 4.93
CA THR A 69 -35.62 37.38 6.11
C THR A 69 -35.39 35.98 6.63
N LEU A 70 -34.16 35.49 6.56
CA LEU A 70 -33.78 34.12 6.85
C LEU A 70 -32.66 34.03 7.87
N ASP A 71 -32.65 32.94 8.66
CA ASP A 71 -31.54 32.53 9.52
C ASP A 71 -30.66 31.50 8.80
N PHE A 72 -31.24 30.66 7.95
CA PHE A 72 -30.52 29.61 7.25
C PHE A 72 -31.16 29.24 5.90
N CYS A 73 -30.40 28.53 5.06
CA CYS A 73 -30.92 27.84 3.90
C CYS A 73 -30.45 26.37 3.83
N ASP A 74 -31.30 25.54 3.20
CA ASP A 74 -31.05 24.12 2.94
C ASP A 74 -30.93 23.90 1.43
N ILE A 75 -29.72 23.58 0.96
CA ILE A 75 -29.33 23.49 -0.45
C ILE A 75 -29.47 22.05 -0.93
N CYS A 76 -30.49 21.75 -1.71
CA CYS A 76 -30.87 20.45 -2.25
C CYS A 76 -30.68 20.32 -3.76
N THR A 77 -29.91 21.20 -4.34
CA THR A 77 -29.66 21.28 -5.79
C THR A 77 -28.53 20.31 -6.21
N PRO A 78 -28.29 20.11 -7.52
CA PRO A 78 -27.12 19.32 -7.96
C PRO A 78 -25.77 19.99 -7.63
N PRO A 79 -24.69 19.20 -7.47
CA PRO A 79 -23.40 19.67 -6.93
C PRO A 79 -22.77 20.86 -7.66
N PHE A 80 -22.97 20.99 -8.98
CA PHE A 80 -22.38 22.09 -9.77
C PHE A 80 -22.90 23.46 -9.39
N THR A 81 -24.05 23.55 -8.71
CA THR A 81 -24.65 24.83 -8.27
C THR A 81 -24.24 25.20 -6.84
N HIS A 82 -23.73 24.25 -6.05
CA HIS A 82 -23.51 24.44 -4.62
C HIS A 82 -22.60 25.63 -4.32
N ARG A 83 -21.50 25.78 -5.08
CA ARG A 83 -20.55 26.88 -4.88
C ARG A 83 -21.23 28.25 -4.95
N ALA A 84 -21.94 28.53 -6.05
CA ALA A 84 -22.57 29.82 -6.24
C ALA A 84 -23.65 30.13 -5.17
N LEU A 85 -24.43 29.11 -4.80
CA LEU A 85 -25.46 29.24 -3.77
C LEU A 85 -24.89 29.44 -2.38
N VAL A 86 -23.81 28.70 -2.04
CA VAL A 86 -23.10 28.85 -0.74
C VAL A 86 -22.43 30.21 -0.63
N GLU A 87 -21.78 30.71 -1.69
CA GLU A 87 -21.17 32.02 -1.71
C GLU A 87 -22.24 33.12 -1.48
N GLN A 88 -23.39 33.04 -2.16
CA GLN A 88 -24.49 34.00 -2.00
C GLN A 88 -25.12 33.95 -0.60
N ALA A 89 -25.37 32.75 -0.06
CA ALA A 89 -25.93 32.59 1.28
C ALA A 89 -24.93 33.06 2.36
N ALA A 90 -23.65 32.72 2.23
CA ALA A 90 -22.61 33.16 3.14
C ALA A 90 -22.48 34.70 3.17
N GLU A 91 -22.52 35.38 1.99
CA GLU A 91 -22.46 36.85 1.93
C GLU A 91 -23.58 37.50 2.71
N ARG A 92 -24.75 36.86 2.80
CA ARG A 92 -25.89 37.30 3.60
C ARG A 92 -25.87 36.86 5.05
N GLY A 93 -24.82 36.12 5.47
CA GLY A 93 -24.67 35.63 6.84
C GLY A 93 -25.58 34.46 7.18
N LEU A 94 -26.17 33.78 6.18
CA LEU A 94 -27.05 32.63 6.41
C LEU A 94 -26.27 31.40 6.81
N HIS A 95 -26.74 30.65 7.80
CA HIS A 95 -26.31 29.30 8.10
C HIS A 95 -26.78 28.34 7.00
N MET A 96 -26.12 27.22 6.82
CA MET A 96 -26.40 26.35 5.67
C MET A 96 -26.37 24.86 6.01
N VAL A 97 -27.37 24.15 5.47
CA VAL A 97 -27.31 22.71 5.21
C VAL A 97 -27.08 22.55 3.71
N CYS A 98 -26.25 21.60 3.27
CA CYS A 98 -25.96 21.42 1.85
C CYS A 98 -25.82 19.93 1.50
N GLU A 99 -26.46 19.51 0.41
CA GLU A 99 -26.37 18.14 -0.08
C GLU A 99 -24.97 17.75 -0.54
N LYS A 100 -24.72 16.45 -0.49
CA LYS A 100 -23.46 15.82 -0.94
C LYS A 100 -23.55 15.42 -2.45
N PRO A 101 -22.41 15.26 -3.14
CA PRO A 101 -21.08 15.74 -2.78
C PRO A 101 -21.03 17.25 -2.74
N LEU A 102 -20.09 17.80 -1.97
CA LEU A 102 -20.07 19.25 -1.70
C LEU A 102 -19.89 20.09 -2.97
N ALA A 103 -19.05 19.63 -3.90
CA ALA A 103 -18.87 20.21 -5.22
C ALA A 103 -18.33 19.16 -6.22
N PRO A 104 -18.41 19.42 -7.54
CA PRO A 104 -17.84 18.53 -8.56
C PRO A 104 -16.31 18.52 -8.57
N SER A 105 -15.66 19.58 -8.07
CA SER A 105 -14.23 19.76 -8.09
C SER A 105 -13.66 20.14 -6.73
N LEU A 106 -12.36 19.89 -6.52
CA LEU A 106 -11.67 20.35 -5.31
C LEU A 106 -11.55 21.85 -5.26
N GLU A 107 -11.37 22.53 -6.40
CA GLU A 107 -11.31 24.00 -6.49
C GLU A 107 -12.62 24.65 -6.01
N ASP A 108 -13.77 24.15 -6.46
CA ASP A 108 -15.08 24.66 -6.02
C ASP A 108 -15.30 24.39 -4.52
N THR A 109 -14.84 23.23 -4.03
CA THR A 109 -14.89 22.91 -2.61
C THR A 109 -14.06 23.90 -1.77
N GLU A 110 -12.85 24.25 -2.22
CA GLU A 110 -12.00 25.24 -1.55
C GLU A 110 -12.66 26.61 -1.50
N LYS A 111 -13.34 27.03 -2.57
CA LYS A 111 -14.12 28.28 -2.60
C LYS A 111 -15.30 28.27 -1.63
N ILE A 112 -16.00 27.15 -1.53
CA ILE A 112 -17.06 26.97 -0.51
C ILE A 112 -16.49 27.14 0.89
N VAL A 113 -15.36 26.45 1.19
CA VAL A 113 -14.69 26.53 2.50
C VAL A 113 -14.25 27.96 2.81
N GLU A 114 -13.68 28.68 1.83
CA GLU A 114 -13.27 30.06 1.98
C GLU A 114 -14.46 30.96 2.32
N ALA A 115 -15.59 30.82 1.61
CA ALA A 115 -16.80 31.61 1.84
C ALA A 115 -17.38 31.34 3.24
N VAL A 116 -17.52 30.09 3.64
CA VAL A 116 -18.06 29.69 4.95
C VAL A 116 -17.19 30.22 6.10
N ARG A 117 -15.87 30.02 6.00
CA ARG A 117 -14.92 30.46 7.05
C ARG A 117 -14.83 31.98 7.15
N ARG A 118 -14.82 32.70 6.02
CA ARG A 118 -14.77 34.15 5.99
C ARG A 118 -15.96 34.79 6.70
N LYS A 119 -17.15 34.19 6.57
CA LYS A 119 -18.39 34.70 7.16
C LYS A 119 -18.73 34.09 8.51
N ALA A 120 -17.95 33.12 8.96
CA ALA A 120 -18.14 32.44 10.24
C ALA A 120 -19.56 31.90 10.45
N VAL A 121 -20.18 31.37 9.37
CA VAL A 121 -21.51 30.77 9.40
C VAL A 121 -21.43 29.27 9.72
N VAL A 122 -22.46 28.74 10.33
CA VAL A 122 -22.59 27.28 10.57
C VAL A 122 -22.89 26.60 9.24
N PHE A 123 -22.08 25.62 8.89
CA PHE A 123 -22.25 24.82 7.68
C PHE A 123 -22.38 23.33 8.02
N GLN A 124 -23.37 22.64 7.46
CA GLN A 124 -23.65 21.24 7.67
C GLN A 124 -23.80 20.51 6.34
N PRO A 125 -22.79 19.71 5.90
CA PRO A 125 -22.97 18.82 4.76
C PRO A 125 -23.92 17.67 5.10
N CYS A 126 -24.71 17.21 4.14
CA CYS A 126 -25.66 16.11 4.31
C CYS A 126 -24.94 14.75 4.31
N HIS A 127 -24.20 14.45 5.38
CA HIS A 127 -23.59 13.15 5.64
C HIS A 127 -24.55 12.24 6.42
N GLN A 128 -25.75 12.01 5.88
CA GLN A 128 -26.87 11.36 6.57
C GLN A 128 -26.60 9.92 6.98
N TYR A 129 -25.67 9.17 6.33
CA TYR A 129 -25.32 7.82 6.74
C TYR A 129 -24.73 7.74 8.15
N HIS A 130 -24.15 8.83 8.66
CA HIS A 130 -23.70 8.90 10.06
C HIS A 130 -24.84 8.71 11.08
N TYR A 131 -26.09 8.93 10.64
CA TYR A 131 -27.30 8.86 11.47
C TYR A 131 -28.16 7.63 11.17
N SER A 132 -27.72 6.75 10.25
CA SER A 132 -28.42 5.49 10.01
C SER A 132 -28.37 4.58 11.25
N PRO A 133 -29.45 3.84 11.55
CA PRO A 133 -29.48 2.90 12.66
C PRO A 133 -28.31 1.90 12.62
N GLN A 134 -27.96 1.43 11.43
CA GLN A 134 -26.84 0.52 11.21
C GLN A 134 -25.51 1.16 11.62
N TRP A 135 -25.25 2.40 11.20
CA TRP A 135 -24.01 3.09 11.52
C TRP A 135 -23.91 3.47 13.00
N LEU A 136 -25.02 3.83 13.63
CA LEU A 136 -25.07 4.07 15.07
C LEU A 136 -24.74 2.79 15.85
N ALA A 137 -25.23 1.64 15.40
CA ALA A 137 -24.87 0.35 15.97
C ALA A 137 -23.39 0.00 15.73
N VAL A 138 -22.86 0.26 14.52
CA VAL A 138 -21.43 0.14 14.21
C VAL A 138 -20.59 0.94 15.20
N LYS A 139 -20.87 2.24 15.38
CA LYS A 139 -20.15 3.10 16.33
C LYS A 139 -20.13 2.53 17.76
N LYS A 140 -21.26 1.93 18.21
CA LYS A 140 -21.37 1.33 19.54
C LYS A 140 -20.58 0.02 19.67
N MET A 141 -20.51 -0.77 18.61
CA MET A 141 -19.86 -2.09 18.62
C MET A 141 -18.38 -2.05 18.26
N LEU A 142 -17.96 -1.10 17.44
CA LEU A 142 -16.60 -0.99 16.90
C LEU A 142 -15.49 -1.01 17.98
N PRO A 143 -15.62 -0.33 19.14
CA PRO A 143 -14.60 -0.38 20.18
C PRO A 143 -14.32 -1.79 20.72
N ARG A 144 -15.26 -2.73 20.59
CA ARG A 144 -15.15 -4.11 21.08
C ARG A 144 -14.23 -4.99 20.22
N ILE A 145 -13.98 -4.60 18.97
CA ILE A 145 -13.02 -5.30 18.11
C ILE A 145 -11.60 -4.71 18.20
N GLY A 146 -11.42 -3.65 19.00
CA GLY A 146 -10.13 -2.97 19.14
C GLY A 146 -9.76 -2.14 17.93
N ARG A 147 -8.46 -1.86 17.75
CA ARG A 147 -7.96 -1.10 16.60
C ARG A 147 -8.25 -1.83 15.30
N VAL A 148 -8.87 -1.13 14.35
CA VAL A 148 -9.22 -1.69 13.03
C VAL A 148 -7.98 -1.79 12.15
N TYR A 149 -7.74 -2.98 11.60
CA TYR A 149 -6.67 -3.24 10.65
C TYR A 149 -7.14 -3.21 9.21
N PHE A 150 -8.39 -3.63 8.99
CA PHE A 150 -8.91 -3.78 7.65
C PHE A 150 -10.40 -3.43 7.62
N ALA A 151 -10.80 -2.64 6.62
CA ALA A 151 -12.19 -2.31 6.34
C ALA A 151 -12.54 -2.65 4.89
N GLU A 152 -13.70 -3.24 4.67
CA GLU A 152 -14.23 -3.56 3.36
C GLU A 152 -15.62 -2.96 3.20
N TYR A 153 -15.90 -2.38 2.03
CA TYR A 153 -17.22 -1.97 1.62
C TYR A 153 -17.57 -2.48 0.23
N GLU A 154 -18.80 -2.90 0.06
CA GLU A 154 -19.38 -3.24 -1.22
C GLU A 154 -20.75 -2.56 -1.35
N VAL A 155 -20.91 -1.73 -2.39
CA VAL A 155 -22.18 -1.09 -2.73
C VAL A 155 -22.57 -1.52 -4.14
N GLN A 156 -23.70 -2.21 -4.25
CA GLN A 156 -24.24 -2.65 -5.52
C GLN A 156 -25.57 -1.94 -5.81
N ARG A 157 -25.70 -1.44 -7.02
CA ARG A 157 -26.90 -0.80 -7.57
C ARG A 157 -27.08 -1.29 -9.00
N THR A 158 -28.29 -1.21 -9.52
CA THR A 158 -28.64 -1.68 -10.86
C THR A 158 -28.40 -0.66 -11.96
N GLU A 159 -28.41 0.63 -11.57
CA GLU A 159 -28.27 1.80 -12.45
C GLU A 159 -28.09 3.08 -11.63
N ALA A 160 -27.74 4.19 -12.27
CA ALA A 160 -27.82 5.51 -11.68
C ALA A 160 -29.30 5.87 -11.38
N ASN A 161 -29.57 6.38 -10.18
CA ASN A 161 -30.93 6.84 -9.88
C ASN A 161 -31.32 7.98 -10.85
N PRO A 162 -32.48 7.92 -11.50
CA PRO A 162 -32.90 8.97 -12.38
C PRO A 162 -33.10 10.28 -11.61
N GLY A 163 -32.79 11.39 -12.28
CA GLY A 163 -33.12 12.74 -11.81
C GLY A 163 -34.61 13.02 -11.91
N ASN A 164 -34.99 14.30 -11.68
CA ASN A 164 -36.36 14.73 -11.87
C ASN A 164 -36.69 14.76 -13.38
N PRO A 165 -37.76 14.09 -13.82
CA PRO A 165 -38.18 14.11 -15.24
C PRO A 165 -38.43 15.50 -15.77
N ASN A 166 -38.85 16.44 -14.91
CA ASN A 166 -39.23 17.81 -15.29
C ASN A 166 -38.04 18.78 -15.39
N TRP A 167 -36.80 18.30 -15.11
CA TRP A 167 -35.60 19.13 -15.24
C TRP A 167 -34.52 18.40 -16.04
N SER A 168 -33.76 17.53 -15.42
CA SER A 168 -32.68 16.74 -16.06
C SER A 168 -32.69 15.32 -15.51
N PRO A 169 -33.36 14.37 -16.15
CA PRO A 169 -33.44 12.99 -15.63
C PRO A 169 -32.10 12.27 -15.63
N THR A 170 -31.14 12.72 -16.42
CA THR A 170 -29.84 12.08 -16.63
C THR A 170 -28.67 12.83 -16.00
N TRP A 171 -28.91 13.86 -15.18
CA TRP A 171 -27.86 14.72 -14.65
C TRP A 171 -26.76 13.94 -13.89
N ARG A 172 -27.12 12.80 -13.24
CA ARG A 172 -26.13 11.95 -12.51
C ARG A 172 -25.17 11.20 -13.43
N THR A 173 -25.43 11.15 -14.72
CA THR A 173 -24.57 10.50 -15.72
C THR A 173 -23.83 11.50 -16.59
N ASP A 174 -23.93 12.80 -16.25
CA ASP A 174 -23.19 13.91 -16.86
C ASP A 174 -22.09 14.38 -15.88
N PRO A 175 -20.80 14.22 -16.24
CA PRO A 175 -19.70 14.57 -15.35
C PRO A 175 -19.63 16.06 -15.02
N SER A 176 -20.12 16.94 -15.91
CA SER A 176 -20.12 18.38 -15.67
C SER A 176 -21.12 18.81 -14.60
N LEU A 177 -22.19 18.03 -14.38
CA LEU A 177 -23.24 18.31 -13.41
C LEU A 177 -23.03 17.54 -12.10
N ALA A 178 -22.60 16.29 -12.19
CA ALA A 178 -22.47 15.37 -11.05
C ALA A 178 -21.05 15.30 -10.47
N GLY A 179 -20.03 15.68 -11.22
CA GLY A 179 -18.63 15.53 -10.82
C GLY A 179 -18.07 14.10 -10.94
N GLY A 180 -18.88 13.13 -11.39
CA GLY A 180 -18.52 11.74 -11.56
C GLY A 180 -19.72 10.80 -11.48
N GLY A 181 -19.46 9.49 -11.56
CA GLY A 181 -20.48 8.45 -11.51
C GLY A 181 -20.68 7.87 -10.10
N ILE A 182 -20.66 6.54 -10.00
CA ILE A 182 -20.94 5.87 -8.72
C ILE A 182 -19.92 6.21 -7.63
N LEU A 183 -18.68 6.52 -8.00
CA LEU A 183 -17.64 6.92 -7.05
C LEU A 183 -17.99 8.25 -6.37
N ALA A 184 -18.43 9.25 -7.14
CA ALA A 184 -18.87 10.54 -6.60
C ALA A 184 -20.19 10.42 -5.83
N ASP A 185 -21.14 9.62 -6.32
CA ASP A 185 -22.48 9.50 -5.73
C ASP A 185 -22.48 8.66 -4.44
N HIS A 186 -21.99 7.40 -4.50
CA HIS A 186 -22.00 6.48 -3.36
C HIS A 186 -20.68 6.44 -2.61
N GLY A 187 -19.55 6.63 -3.30
CA GLY A 187 -18.23 6.65 -2.66
C GLY A 187 -18.10 7.75 -1.62
N ALA A 188 -18.75 8.90 -1.84
CA ALA A 188 -18.82 9.98 -0.86
C ALA A 188 -19.25 9.48 0.52
N HIS A 189 -20.32 8.66 0.60
CA HIS A 189 -20.83 8.12 1.86
C HIS A 189 -19.83 7.19 2.54
N ILE A 190 -19.11 6.36 1.77
CA ILE A 190 -18.16 5.41 2.32
C ILE A 190 -16.89 6.12 2.80
N PHE A 191 -16.44 7.15 2.10
CA PHE A 191 -15.26 7.91 2.47
C PHE A 191 -15.39 8.58 3.84
N TYR A 192 -16.51 9.26 4.12
CA TYR A 192 -16.66 9.87 5.45
C TYR A 192 -16.88 8.83 6.57
N GLN A 193 -17.51 7.67 6.27
CA GLN A 193 -17.61 6.58 7.25
C GLN A 193 -16.25 5.97 7.55
N LEU A 194 -15.41 5.73 6.53
CA LEU A 194 -14.04 5.26 6.72
C LEU A 194 -13.17 6.28 7.43
N GLY A 195 -13.34 7.58 7.11
CA GLY A 195 -12.67 8.68 7.81
C GLY A 195 -12.99 8.70 9.30
N ALA A 196 -14.25 8.47 9.67
CA ALA A 196 -14.67 8.39 11.07
C ALA A 196 -14.09 7.19 11.85
N VAL A 197 -13.68 6.12 11.17
CA VAL A 197 -13.12 4.90 11.79
C VAL A 197 -11.60 4.87 11.75
N LEU A 198 -11.00 5.26 10.63
CA LEU A 198 -9.57 5.08 10.35
C LEU A 198 -8.79 6.41 10.23
N GLY A 199 -9.49 7.54 10.23
CA GLY A 199 -8.89 8.87 10.04
C GLY A 199 -8.60 9.21 8.58
N GLU A 200 -7.60 10.05 8.35
CA GLU A 200 -7.18 10.44 7.00
C GLU A 200 -6.19 9.40 6.43
N PRO A 201 -6.44 8.84 5.22
CA PRO A 201 -5.52 7.89 4.61
C PRO A 201 -4.25 8.56 4.09
N LEU A 202 -3.18 7.80 4.02
CA LEU A 202 -1.89 8.23 3.46
C LEU A 202 -1.91 8.20 1.94
N THR A 203 -2.48 7.13 1.35
CA THR A 203 -2.51 6.95 -0.10
C THR A 203 -3.85 6.40 -0.57
N VAL A 204 -4.17 6.67 -1.85
CA VAL A 204 -5.31 6.10 -2.57
C VAL A 204 -4.85 5.42 -3.85
N GLN A 205 -5.39 4.24 -4.13
CA GLN A 205 -5.30 3.57 -5.42
C GLN A 205 -6.69 3.23 -5.92
N ALA A 206 -6.99 3.57 -7.17
CA ALA A 206 -8.31 3.32 -7.73
C ALA A 206 -8.25 2.77 -9.16
N THR A 207 -9.32 2.09 -9.54
CA THR A 207 -9.62 1.70 -10.92
C THR A 207 -11.10 1.97 -11.16
N VAL A 208 -11.41 2.90 -12.05
CA VAL A 208 -12.78 3.25 -12.43
C VAL A 208 -13.04 2.88 -13.88
N ARG A 209 -14.23 2.34 -14.18
CA ARG A 209 -14.60 1.87 -15.53
C ARG A 209 -16.10 2.01 -15.75
N THR A 210 -16.48 2.14 -17.01
CA THR A 210 -17.87 1.97 -17.47
C THR A 210 -17.99 0.58 -18.09
N LEU A 211 -18.56 -0.37 -17.36
CA LEU A 211 -18.60 -1.78 -17.74
C LEU A 211 -19.91 -2.16 -18.44
N LYS A 212 -21.06 -1.75 -17.90
CA LYS A 212 -22.40 -2.13 -18.36
C LYS A 212 -23.09 -0.98 -19.08
N HIS A 213 -23.16 0.20 -18.48
CA HIS A 213 -23.95 1.32 -18.94
C HIS A 213 -23.17 2.21 -19.91
N ARG A 214 -22.81 1.68 -21.08
CA ARG A 214 -21.94 2.36 -22.06
C ARG A 214 -22.48 3.71 -22.58
N GLY A 215 -23.75 4.00 -22.36
CA GLY A 215 -24.34 5.30 -22.67
C GLY A 215 -24.10 6.38 -21.59
N TYR A 216 -23.55 6.03 -20.43
CA TYR A 216 -23.18 7.00 -19.40
C TYR A 216 -21.86 7.69 -19.78
N GLN A 217 -21.77 8.99 -19.51
CA GLN A 217 -20.53 9.75 -19.67
C GLN A 217 -19.61 9.65 -18.43
N VAL A 218 -20.08 8.96 -17.40
CA VAL A 218 -19.39 8.71 -16.14
C VAL A 218 -19.18 7.19 -15.93
N GLU A 219 -18.36 6.83 -14.97
CA GLU A 219 -18.15 5.43 -14.61
C GLU A 219 -19.36 4.83 -13.89
N ASP A 220 -19.59 3.53 -14.12
CA ASP A 220 -20.59 2.74 -13.43
C ASP A 220 -19.98 1.76 -12.40
N THR A 221 -18.66 1.67 -12.35
CA THR A 221 -17.94 0.74 -11.46
C THR A 221 -16.63 1.37 -11.00
N ALA A 222 -16.36 1.30 -9.68
CA ALA A 222 -15.13 1.75 -9.06
C ALA A 222 -14.62 0.72 -8.05
N LEU A 223 -13.30 0.46 -8.08
CA LEU A 223 -12.55 -0.23 -7.06
C LEU A 223 -11.56 0.76 -6.46
N VAL A 224 -11.57 0.94 -5.14
CA VAL A 224 -10.68 1.86 -4.44
C VAL A 224 -10.04 1.15 -3.26
N THR A 225 -8.75 1.37 -3.07
CA THR A 225 -8.00 0.95 -1.89
C THR A 225 -7.35 2.15 -1.24
N LEU A 226 -7.47 2.23 0.08
CA LEU A 226 -6.90 3.29 0.91
C LEU A 226 -5.89 2.68 1.88
N ASP A 227 -4.72 3.29 2.01
CA ASP A 227 -3.70 2.91 3.00
C ASP A 227 -3.61 4.00 4.07
N TYR A 228 -3.83 3.62 5.32
CA TYR A 228 -3.75 4.48 6.50
C TYR A 228 -2.43 4.30 7.28
N GLY A 229 -1.52 3.47 6.78
CA GLY A 229 -0.29 3.11 7.48
C GLY A 229 -0.50 2.13 8.64
N HIS A 230 -1.52 2.32 9.43
CA HIS A 230 -1.93 1.42 10.53
C HIS A 230 -3.04 0.44 10.15
N GLY A 231 -3.68 0.63 9.01
CA GLY A 231 -4.75 -0.21 8.48
C GLY A 231 -4.98 0.05 6.99
N LEU A 232 -5.77 -0.81 6.37
CA LEU A 232 -6.15 -0.74 4.97
C LEU A 232 -7.67 -0.70 4.84
N ALA A 233 -8.18 0.04 3.86
CA ALA A 233 -9.57 -0.09 3.47
C ALA A 233 -9.70 -0.37 1.97
N SER A 234 -10.73 -1.10 1.60
CA SER A 234 -11.11 -1.32 0.20
C SER A 234 -12.60 -1.11 0.00
N MET A 235 -12.98 -0.54 -1.14
CA MET A 235 -14.36 -0.42 -1.53
C MET A 235 -14.57 -0.85 -2.98
N ARG A 236 -15.69 -1.53 -3.21
CA ARG A 236 -16.19 -1.89 -4.53
C ARG A 236 -17.58 -1.30 -4.71
N LEU A 237 -17.70 -0.38 -5.65
CA LEU A 237 -18.93 0.33 -5.96
C LEU A 237 -19.35 -0.01 -7.38
N SER A 238 -20.62 -0.35 -7.62
CA SER A 238 -21.07 -0.65 -8.97
C SER A 238 -22.56 -0.35 -9.17
N TRP A 239 -22.87 0.33 -10.29
CA TRP A 239 -24.22 0.42 -10.87
C TRP A 239 -24.49 -0.73 -11.84
N ALA A 240 -23.49 -1.58 -12.12
CA ALA A 240 -23.60 -2.67 -13.08
C ALA A 240 -24.16 -3.99 -12.50
N ALA A 241 -24.60 -3.97 -11.23
CA ALA A 241 -25.10 -5.16 -10.54
C ALA A 241 -26.52 -5.58 -11.03
N GLN A 242 -26.97 -6.76 -10.57
CA GLN A 242 -28.32 -7.27 -10.84
C GLN A 242 -29.29 -6.97 -9.67
N CYS A 243 -28.76 -6.67 -8.50
CA CYS A 243 -29.55 -6.35 -7.31
C CYS A 243 -28.92 -5.17 -6.56
N ARG A 244 -29.71 -4.56 -5.68
CA ARG A 244 -29.24 -3.52 -4.75
C ARG A 244 -28.78 -4.22 -3.48
N SER A 245 -27.58 -3.89 -3.01
CA SER A 245 -27.08 -4.34 -1.71
C SER A 245 -25.98 -3.43 -1.19
N ILE A 246 -25.82 -3.40 0.13
CA ILE A 246 -24.66 -2.83 0.82
C ILE A 246 -24.12 -3.90 1.74
N ARG A 247 -22.80 -4.10 1.73
CA ARG A 247 -22.08 -4.97 2.65
C ARG A 247 -20.84 -4.26 3.13
N PHE A 248 -20.49 -4.50 4.39
CA PHE A 248 -19.25 -3.99 4.94
C PHE A 248 -18.68 -4.93 6.01
N ARG A 249 -17.39 -4.81 6.24
CA ARG A 249 -16.67 -5.59 7.25
C ARG A 249 -15.55 -4.76 7.84
N PHE A 250 -15.44 -4.78 9.16
CA PHE A 250 -14.31 -4.24 9.91
C PHE A 250 -13.62 -5.37 10.64
N VAL A 251 -12.32 -5.52 10.45
CA VAL A 251 -11.47 -6.51 11.13
C VAL A 251 -10.53 -5.76 12.05
N GLY A 252 -10.60 -6.07 13.34
CA GLY A 252 -9.78 -5.42 14.36
C GLY A 252 -8.94 -6.40 15.17
N GLU A 253 -8.26 -5.87 16.18
CA GLU A 253 -7.35 -6.61 17.06
C GLU A 253 -8.00 -7.78 17.78
N SER A 254 -9.24 -7.60 18.22
CA SER A 254 -9.95 -8.51 19.13
C SER A 254 -11.18 -9.16 18.48
N GLY A 255 -11.46 -8.88 17.21
CA GLY A 255 -12.63 -9.44 16.54
C GLY A 255 -12.93 -8.81 15.20
N GLU A 256 -14.14 -9.04 14.72
CA GLU A 256 -14.64 -8.48 13.47
C GLU A 256 -16.11 -8.07 13.59
N LEU A 257 -16.49 -7.08 12.82
CA LEU A 257 -17.85 -6.60 12.68
C LEU A 257 -18.25 -6.71 11.20
N ILE A 258 -19.30 -7.47 10.92
CA ILE A 258 -19.81 -7.72 9.57
C ILE A 258 -21.20 -7.12 9.47
N GLY A 259 -21.42 -6.27 8.47
CA GLY A 259 -22.73 -5.69 8.17
C GLY A 259 -23.17 -6.00 6.75
N ASP A 260 -24.47 -6.15 6.60
CA ASP A 260 -25.16 -6.16 5.32
C ASP A 260 -26.35 -5.19 5.34
N ASP A 261 -27.24 -5.29 4.38
CA ASP A 261 -28.33 -4.34 4.23
C ASP A 261 -29.16 -4.13 5.52
N ASP A 262 -29.53 -5.20 6.20
CA ASP A 262 -30.45 -5.20 7.35
C ASP A 262 -29.92 -5.96 8.57
N GLY A 263 -28.67 -6.39 8.54
CA GLY A 263 -28.02 -7.12 9.62
C GLY A 263 -26.66 -6.58 10.02
N LEU A 264 -26.32 -6.78 11.30
CA LEU A 264 -25.01 -6.50 11.84
C LEU A 264 -24.60 -7.64 12.77
N ARG A 265 -23.43 -8.22 12.55
CA ARG A 265 -22.87 -9.32 13.34
C ARG A 265 -21.52 -8.94 13.88
N LEU A 266 -21.36 -9.01 15.19
CA LEU A 266 -20.10 -8.83 15.90
C LEU A 266 -19.54 -10.20 16.34
N HIS A 267 -18.29 -10.45 16.01
CA HIS A 267 -17.49 -11.52 16.56
C HIS A 267 -16.35 -10.91 17.39
N ALA A 268 -16.42 -11.07 18.72
CA ALA A 268 -15.40 -10.55 19.63
C ALA A 268 -15.00 -11.64 20.66
N GLY A 269 -13.80 -12.22 20.48
CA GLY A 269 -13.37 -13.40 21.22
C GLY A 269 -14.30 -14.59 20.98
N SER A 270 -14.94 -15.13 22.03
CA SER A 270 -15.95 -16.20 21.94
C SER A 270 -17.40 -15.67 21.80
N ALA A 271 -17.59 -14.35 21.89
CA ALA A 271 -18.92 -13.75 21.82
C ALA A 271 -19.34 -13.51 20.36
N ILE A 272 -20.58 -13.88 20.05
CA ILE A 272 -21.25 -13.55 18.79
C ILE A 272 -22.51 -12.78 19.17
N GLU A 273 -22.69 -11.61 18.58
CA GLU A 273 -23.87 -10.77 18.77
C GLU A 273 -24.40 -10.37 17.40
N GLU A 274 -25.71 -10.52 17.20
CA GLU A 274 -26.39 -10.17 15.95
C GLU A 274 -27.49 -9.15 16.23
N ILE A 275 -27.60 -8.16 15.35
CA ILE A 275 -28.66 -7.17 15.34
C ILE A 275 -29.29 -7.19 13.96
N SER A 276 -30.63 -7.21 13.90
CA SER A 276 -31.39 -7.04 12.67
C SER A 276 -32.11 -5.70 12.69
N PHE A 277 -32.26 -5.10 11.53
CA PHE A 277 -32.91 -3.81 11.32
C PHE A 277 -34.13 -4.00 10.41
N ASP A 278 -35.22 -3.32 10.73
CA ASP A 278 -36.49 -3.43 9.97
C ASP A 278 -36.37 -2.91 8.53
N LYS A 279 -35.41 -2.00 8.28
CA LYS A 279 -35.16 -1.43 6.97
C LYS A 279 -33.72 -1.60 6.55
N GLY A 280 -33.53 -2.17 5.37
CA GLY A 280 -32.20 -2.31 4.77
C GLY A 280 -31.63 -1.00 4.25
N MET A 281 -30.30 -0.85 4.34
CA MET A 281 -29.58 0.33 3.85
C MET A 281 -29.73 0.54 2.32
N SER A 282 -30.02 -0.50 1.56
CA SER A 282 -30.23 -0.43 0.10
C SER A 282 -31.72 -0.32 -0.28
N GLN A 283 -32.63 -0.48 0.66
CA GLN A 283 -34.08 -0.34 0.48
C GLN A 283 -34.42 1.17 0.51
N ASN A 284 -34.99 1.71 -0.51
CA ASN A 284 -35.23 3.14 -0.74
C ASN A 284 -33.95 3.98 -0.88
N SER A 285 -34.03 4.99 -1.72
CA SER A 285 -32.89 5.89 -1.96
C SER A 285 -32.94 7.15 -1.11
N SER A 286 -34.01 7.37 -0.33
CA SER A 286 -34.24 8.66 0.35
C SER A 286 -33.90 8.64 1.83
N HIS A 287 -34.14 7.53 2.56
CA HIS A 287 -33.88 7.40 4.01
C HIS A 287 -34.21 8.68 4.79
N ALA A 288 -35.42 9.17 4.64
CA ALA A 288 -35.84 10.47 5.19
C ALA A 288 -35.57 10.59 6.69
N GLU A 289 -35.76 9.50 7.43
CA GLU A 289 -35.58 9.41 8.87
C GLU A 289 -34.13 9.67 9.35
N TRP A 290 -33.14 9.60 8.47
CA TRP A 290 -31.75 9.88 8.85
C TRP A 290 -31.42 11.37 8.84
N TYR A 291 -32.27 12.21 8.21
CA TYR A 291 -32.07 13.66 8.16
C TYR A 291 -32.53 14.39 9.42
N ALA A 292 -33.57 13.91 10.10
CA ALA A 292 -34.04 14.57 11.31
C ALA A 292 -32.94 14.76 12.39
N PRO A 293 -32.17 13.74 12.78
CA PRO A 293 -31.08 13.92 13.75
C PRO A 293 -29.92 14.78 13.19
N LEU A 294 -29.66 14.75 11.88
CA LEU A 294 -28.69 15.66 11.24
C LEU A 294 -29.14 17.10 11.38
N PHE A 295 -30.41 17.39 11.05
CA PHE A 295 -30.99 18.73 11.14
C PHE A 295 -31.08 19.23 12.60
N ALA A 296 -31.45 18.36 13.55
CA ALA A 296 -31.45 18.71 14.97
C ALA A 296 -30.02 19.09 15.44
N GLY A 297 -29.00 18.35 15.00
CA GLY A 297 -27.60 18.72 15.26
C GLY A 297 -27.22 20.06 14.66
N PHE A 298 -27.63 20.34 13.43
CA PHE A 298 -27.42 21.64 12.79
C PHE A 298 -28.09 22.79 13.56
N VAL A 299 -29.39 22.65 13.93
CA VAL A 299 -30.13 23.64 14.70
C VAL A 299 -29.45 23.88 16.06
N GLY A 300 -29.01 22.83 16.73
CA GLY A 300 -28.26 22.93 17.99
C GLY A 300 -26.99 23.75 17.85
N ARG A 301 -26.22 23.53 16.77
CA ARG A 301 -24.99 24.32 16.46
C ARG A 301 -25.30 25.78 16.18
N VAL A 302 -26.37 26.06 15.41
CA VAL A 302 -26.80 27.43 15.15
C VAL A 302 -27.17 28.14 16.45
N ARG A 303 -27.94 27.49 17.33
CA ARG A 303 -28.36 28.03 18.64
C ARG A 303 -27.20 28.27 19.60
N SER A 304 -26.22 27.41 19.60
CA SER A 304 -25.03 27.51 20.47
C SER A 304 -23.92 28.37 19.87
N HIS A 305 -24.13 28.92 18.66
CA HIS A 305 -23.08 29.62 17.89
C HIS A 305 -21.79 28.79 17.73
N ASP A 306 -21.93 27.47 17.58
CA ASP A 306 -20.82 26.56 17.38
C ASP A 306 -20.33 26.63 15.94
N GLN A 307 -19.20 27.29 15.74
CA GLN A 307 -18.52 27.48 14.47
C GLN A 307 -17.51 26.34 14.15
N SER A 308 -17.63 25.19 14.80
CA SER A 308 -16.76 24.04 14.50
C SER A 308 -16.79 23.69 13.01
N THR A 309 -15.62 23.55 12.42
CA THR A 309 -15.45 23.21 11.00
C THR A 309 -15.35 21.70 10.75
N THR A 310 -15.45 20.86 11.78
CA THR A 310 -15.23 19.41 11.66
C THR A 310 -16.03 18.77 10.54
N ALA A 311 -17.32 19.09 10.42
CA ALA A 311 -18.18 18.55 9.36
C ALA A 311 -17.77 19.07 7.96
N LEU A 312 -17.34 20.33 7.87
CA LEU A 312 -16.82 20.92 6.63
C LEU A 312 -15.48 20.30 6.24
N ASP A 313 -14.58 20.10 7.20
CA ASP A 313 -13.26 19.47 6.97
C ASP A 313 -13.42 18.01 6.50
N GLU A 314 -14.42 17.29 7.04
CA GLU A 314 -14.81 15.96 6.55
C GLU A 314 -15.28 16.00 5.09
N ALA A 315 -16.10 16.96 4.71
CA ALA A 315 -16.57 17.11 3.32
C ALA A 315 -15.42 17.47 2.35
N VAL A 316 -14.45 18.26 2.80
CA VAL A 316 -13.21 18.55 2.04
C VAL A 316 -12.41 17.27 1.83
N LEU A 317 -12.21 16.46 2.87
CA LEU A 317 -11.49 15.18 2.77
C LEU A 317 -12.21 14.25 1.77
N VAL A 318 -13.54 14.16 1.82
CA VAL A 318 -14.34 13.36 0.87
C VAL A 318 -14.11 13.81 -0.58
N THR A 319 -14.18 15.11 -0.85
CA THR A 319 -13.95 15.62 -2.22
C THR A 319 -12.51 15.38 -2.68
N ARG A 320 -11.53 15.55 -1.78
CA ARG A 320 -10.11 15.25 -2.08
C ARG A 320 -9.92 13.78 -2.41
N LEU A 321 -10.54 12.87 -1.66
CA LEU A 321 -10.47 11.42 -1.90
C LEU A 321 -11.09 11.04 -3.24
N ILE A 322 -12.24 11.63 -3.61
CA ILE A 322 -12.89 11.42 -4.91
C ILE A 322 -11.96 11.87 -6.03
N ALA A 323 -11.45 13.11 -5.97
CA ALA A 323 -10.56 13.66 -6.99
C ALA A 323 -9.28 12.82 -7.14
N LYS A 324 -8.63 12.46 -6.04
CA LYS A 324 -7.42 11.65 -6.03
C LYS A 324 -7.66 10.21 -6.50
N ALA A 325 -8.84 9.65 -6.28
CA ALA A 325 -9.19 8.32 -6.79
C ALA A 325 -9.33 8.35 -8.33
N TYR A 326 -9.93 9.39 -8.92
CA TYR A 326 -9.95 9.56 -10.38
C TYR A 326 -8.54 9.75 -10.95
N GLU A 327 -7.73 10.66 -10.37
CA GLU A 327 -6.32 10.84 -10.76
C GLU A 327 -5.52 9.52 -10.69
N SER A 328 -5.71 8.74 -9.63
CA SER A 328 -5.06 7.44 -9.44
C SER A 328 -5.44 6.44 -10.54
N SER A 329 -6.73 6.42 -10.90
CA SER A 329 -7.21 5.54 -11.97
C SER A 329 -6.66 5.92 -13.34
N GLU A 330 -6.51 7.20 -13.63
CA GLU A 330 -5.89 7.71 -14.85
C GLU A 330 -4.39 7.43 -14.88
N ALA A 331 -3.71 7.67 -13.77
CA ALA A 331 -2.28 7.42 -13.62
C ALA A 331 -1.93 5.91 -13.56
N GLY A 332 -2.89 5.03 -13.23
CA GLY A 332 -2.69 3.60 -13.06
C GLY A 332 -1.81 3.22 -11.87
N ARG A 333 -1.70 4.08 -10.86
CA ARG A 333 -0.84 3.90 -9.68
C ARG A 333 -1.45 4.50 -8.42
N SER A 334 -0.89 4.13 -7.26
CA SER A 334 -1.24 4.75 -5.98
C SER A 334 -0.77 6.21 -5.93
N LEU A 335 -1.60 7.08 -5.37
CA LEU A 335 -1.30 8.50 -5.18
C LEU A 335 -1.31 8.87 -3.70
N PRO A 336 -0.41 9.76 -3.26
CA PRO A 336 -0.39 10.27 -1.90
C PRO A 336 -1.52 11.28 -1.66
N LEU A 337 -2.04 11.29 -0.44
CA LEU A 337 -3.05 12.24 0.04
C LEU A 337 -2.48 13.26 1.01
N THR A 338 -1.41 12.89 1.72
CA THR A 338 -0.71 13.76 2.66
C THR A 338 0.68 14.13 2.12
N GLU A 339 1.24 15.24 2.59
CA GLU A 339 2.61 15.63 2.24
C GLU A 339 3.63 14.55 2.68
N GLU A 340 3.39 13.88 3.82
CA GLU A 340 4.24 12.78 4.29
C GLU A 340 4.19 11.58 3.35
N ALA A 341 3.00 11.21 2.90
CA ALA A 341 2.82 10.13 1.92
C ALA A 341 3.33 10.51 0.53
N ALA A 342 3.19 11.78 0.11
CA ALA A 342 3.73 12.28 -1.15
C ALA A 342 5.24 12.12 -1.21
N VAL A 343 5.86 12.29 -0.07
CA VAL A 343 7.29 12.14 0.08
C VAL A 343 7.71 10.65 0.07
N GLU A 344 6.96 9.76 0.73
CA GLU A 344 7.25 8.30 0.69
C GLU A 344 7.08 7.75 -0.74
N VAL A 345 6.05 8.16 -1.45
CA VAL A 345 5.79 7.77 -2.84
C VAL A 345 6.82 8.40 -3.79
N GLY A 346 7.13 9.68 -3.62
CA GLY A 346 8.15 10.38 -4.41
C GLY A 346 9.57 9.85 -4.20
N LEU A 347 9.87 9.33 -3.00
CA LEU A 347 11.13 8.63 -2.71
C LEU A 347 11.18 7.26 -3.40
N ALA A 348 10.10 6.51 -3.38
CA ALA A 348 10.02 5.23 -4.08
C ALA A 348 10.19 5.45 -5.59
N GLU A 349 9.52 6.45 -6.18
CA GLU A 349 9.70 6.83 -7.59
C GLU A 349 11.09 7.39 -7.90
N SER A 350 11.67 8.16 -7.00
CA SER A 350 13.02 8.71 -7.17
C SER A 350 14.09 7.63 -7.01
N MET A 351 13.88 6.65 -6.15
CA MET A 351 14.74 5.46 -6.06
C MET A 351 14.61 4.57 -7.30
N GLU A 352 13.40 4.39 -7.82
CA GLU A 352 13.17 3.66 -9.07
C GLU A 352 13.79 4.38 -10.28
N LYS A 353 13.67 5.71 -10.35
CA LYS A 353 14.34 6.54 -11.36
C LYS A 353 15.86 6.61 -11.16
N ALA A 354 16.35 6.64 -9.93
CA ALA A 354 17.79 6.61 -9.64
C ALA A 354 18.41 5.24 -9.94
N LEU A 355 17.70 4.16 -9.64
CA LEU A 355 18.07 2.82 -10.08
C LEU A 355 18.10 2.70 -11.60
N ALA A 356 17.05 3.19 -12.27
CA ALA A 356 17.00 3.24 -13.72
C ALA A 356 18.08 4.14 -14.35
N SER A 357 18.48 5.23 -13.68
CA SER A 357 19.56 6.11 -14.15
C SER A 357 20.96 5.59 -13.83
N LEU A 358 21.14 4.83 -12.75
CA LEU A 358 22.37 4.08 -12.46
C LEU A 358 22.56 2.93 -13.44
N GLU A 359 21.49 2.22 -13.79
CA GLU A 359 21.48 1.23 -14.87
C GLU A 359 21.79 1.85 -16.24
N ALA A 360 21.40 3.12 -16.47
CA ALA A 360 21.72 3.86 -17.71
C ALA A 360 23.14 4.44 -17.70
N ALA A 361 23.70 4.80 -16.55
CA ALA A 361 25.05 5.37 -16.43
C ALA A 361 26.17 4.32 -16.55
N GLU A 362 25.90 3.05 -16.20
CA GLU A 362 26.85 1.95 -16.44
C GLU A 362 27.00 1.58 -17.93
N THR A 363 26.12 2.11 -18.80
CA THR A 363 26.14 1.83 -20.25
C THR A 363 26.86 2.90 -21.10
N THR A 364 27.43 3.97 -20.51
CA THR A 364 28.11 5.00 -21.24
C THR A 364 29.53 5.27 -20.73
N ALA A 365 30.49 4.50 -21.25
CA ALA A 365 31.89 4.97 -21.38
C ALA A 365 32.03 5.76 -22.71
N PRO A 366 32.83 6.86 -22.76
CA PRO A 366 32.69 7.86 -23.77
C PRO A 366 33.46 7.55 -25.08
N THR A 367 32.77 7.60 -26.19
CA THR A 367 33.42 7.88 -27.49
C THR A 367 32.89 9.21 -28.05
N ALA A 368 33.82 10.00 -28.57
CA ALA A 368 33.76 11.41 -28.92
C ALA A 368 32.58 11.86 -29.82
N ALA A 369 32.11 13.01 -29.46
CA ALA A 369 31.50 14.12 -30.19
C ALA A 369 31.04 13.96 -31.66
N THR A 370 29.73 14.24 -31.88
CA THR A 370 29.30 15.15 -32.96
C THR A 370 27.90 15.70 -32.62
N GLN A 371 27.76 17.04 -32.80
CA GLN A 371 26.52 17.79 -32.58
C GLN A 371 25.44 17.43 -33.62
N ALA A 372 24.22 17.23 -33.17
CA ALA A 372 22.99 17.42 -33.96
C ALA A 372 21.75 17.53 -33.03
N ASP A 373 20.80 18.35 -33.48
CA ASP A 373 19.60 18.85 -32.80
C ASP A 373 18.68 17.83 -32.13
N PRO A 374 17.83 18.25 -31.15
CA PRO A 374 17.07 17.33 -30.28
C PRO A 374 15.78 16.85 -30.96
N PRO A 375 15.55 15.54 -31.04
CA PRO A 375 14.23 15.00 -31.36
C PRO A 375 13.42 14.63 -30.11
N SER A 376 12.13 14.76 -30.24
CA SER A 376 11.04 14.53 -29.33
C SER A 376 11.13 13.29 -28.39
N VAL A 377 11.02 13.51 -27.10
CA VAL A 377 11.27 12.55 -25.99
C VAL A 377 10.09 11.60 -25.72
N ARG A 378 9.32 11.13 -26.67
CA ARG A 378 8.22 10.18 -26.38
C ARG A 378 8.36 8.74 -26.89
N GLY A 379 9.44 8.39 -27.57
CA GLY A 379 9.62 7.06 -28.20
C GLY A 379 10.73 6.16 -27.64
N GLY A 380 11.64 6.66 -26.81
CA GLY A 380 12.90 5.99 -26.46
C GLY A 380 12.84 5.03 -25.26
N LEU A 381 12.04 5.32 -24.24
CA LEU A 381 12.03 4.60 -22.96
C LEU A 381 11.44 3.18 -23.02
N ARG A 382 10.60 2.87 -24.00
CA ARG A 382 10.06 1.50 -24.20
C ARG A 382 11.02 0.54 -24.91
N LYS A 383 12.01 1.04 -25.66
CA LYS A 383 12.98 0.19 -26.41
C LYS A 383 14.18 -0.23 -25.55
N GLY A 384 14.70 0.63 -24.68
CA GLY A 384 15.87 0.33 -23.84
C GLY A 384 15.61 -0.78 -22.83
N GLY A 385 14.52 -0.74 -22.11
CA GLY A 385 14.13 -1.77 -21.14
C GLY A 385 13.84 -3.14 -21.78
N ARG A 386 13.39 -3.17 -23.04
CA ARG A 386 13.24 -4.42 -23.81
C ARG A 386 14.59 -4.98 -24.22
N ILE A 387 15.52 -4.15 -24.66
CA ILE A 387 16.86 -4.57 -25.09
C ILE A 387 17.64 -5.13 -23.89
N LEU A 388 17.64 -4.46 -22.74
CA LEU A 388 18.31 -4.95 -21.52
C LEU A 388 17.70 -6.25 -21.00
N ARG A 389 16.37 -6.39 -21.05
CA ARG A 389 15.69 -7.65 -20.70
C ARG A 389 16.05 -8.79 -21.66
N TRP A 390 16.08 -8.53 -22.96
CA TRP A 390 16.44 -9.52 -23.97
C TRP A 390 17.94 -9.80 -24.00
N SER A 391 18.83 -8.83 -23.72
CA SER A 391 20.25 -9.06 -23.56
C SER A 391 20.58 -9.88 -22.31
N GLY A 392 19.88 -9.65 -21.18
CA GLY A 392 20.00 -10.49 -19.98
C GLY A 392 19.53 -11.92 -20.22
N ILE A 393 18.37 -12.10 -20.89
CA ILE A 393 17.86 -13.42 -21.28
C ILE A 393 18.81 -14.07 -22.31
N GLY A 394 19.33 -13.30 -23.26
CA GLY A 394 20.31 -13.78 -24.25
C GLY A 394 21.63 -14.22 -23.60
N ALA A 395 22.15 -13.45 -22.65
CA ALA A 395 23.36 -13.82 -21.89
C ALA A 395 23.13 -15.09 -21.06
N LEU A 396 21.96 -15.19 -20.38
CA LEU A 396 21.58 -16.39 -19.65
C LEU A 396 21.46 -17.61 -20.58
N ALA A 397 20.79 -17.44 -21.72
CA ALA A 397 20.67 -18.52 -22.72
C ALA A 397 22.03 -18.93 -23.26
N ALA A 398 22.92 -17.97 -23.57
CA ALA A 398 24.28 -18.24 -24.00
C ALA A 398 25.09 -18.97 -22.92
N MET A 399 24.94 -18.59 -21.65
CA MET A 399 25.57 -19.27 -20.50
C MET A 399 25.04 -20.69 -20.32
N LEU A 400 23.73 -20.92 -20.44
CA LEU A 400 23.14 -22.25 -20.39
C LEU A 400 23.57 -23.10 -21.58
N ILE A 401 23.55 -22.56 -22.81
CA ILE A 401 24.03 -23.23 -23.99
C ILE A 401 25.50 -23.62 -23.80
N TRP A 402 26.35 -22.71 -23.33
CA TRP A 402 27.76 -23.00 -23.07
C TRP A 402 27.94 -24.08 -21.96
N ALA A 403 27.15 -24.01 -20.89
CA ALA A 403 27.22 -24.98 -19.78
C ALA A 403 26.85 -26.40 -20.26
N PHE A 404 25.85 -26.50 -21.14
CA PHE A 404 25.37 -27.79 -21.65
C PHE A 404 25.94 -28.16 -23.03
N TYR A 405 26.68 -27.26 -23.68
CA TYR A 405 27.35 -27.55 -24.94
C TYR A 405 28.42 -28.62 -24.72
N ASP A 406 28.43 -29.63 -25.57
CA ASP A 406 29.39 -30.74 -25.53
C ASP A 406 29.35 -31.61 -24.23
N VAL A 407 28.20 -31.62 -23.54
CA VAL A 407 27.98 -32.49 -22.40
C VAL A 407 27.32 -33.78 -22.87
N HIS A 408 28.00 -34.90 -22.60
CA HIS A 408 27.40 -36.22 -22.79
C HIS A 408 26.36 -36.49 -21.70
N TRP A 409 25.09 -36.43 -22.10
CA TRP A 409 23.95 -36.55 -21.18
C TRP A 409 23.92 -37.86 -20.40
N SER A 410 24.45 -38.94 -20.99
CA SER A 410 24.65 -40.23 -20.29
C SER A 410 25.57 -40.11 -19.13
N SER A 411 26.74 -39.47 -19.32
CA SER A 411 27.73 -39.28 -18.26
C SER A 411 27.26 -38.37 -17.15
N LEU A 412 26.44 -37.34 -17.49
CA LEU A 412 25.79 -36.46 -16.49
C LEU A 412 24.75 -37.25 -15.67
N ALA A 413 23.90 -38.05 -16.34
CA ALA A 413 22.90 -38.88 -15.67
C ALA A 413 23.55 -39.93 -14.77
N GLU A 414 24.59 -40.62 -15.24
CA GLU A 414 25.36 -41.59 -14.45
C GLU A 414 25.98 -40.95 -13.20
N ALA A 415 26.56 -39.76 -13.32
CA ALA A 415 27.16 -39.06 -12.18
C ALA A 415 26.09 -38.61 -11.16
N ILE A 416 24.89 -38.22 -11.59
CA ILE A 416 23.77 -37.86 -10.69
C ILE A 416 23.17 -39.10 -10.03
N VAL A 417 22.92 -40.17 -10.79
CA VAL A 417 22.34 -41.41 -10.28
C VAL A 417 23.36 -42.14 -9.34
N GLY A 418 24.63 -42.06 -9.68
CA GLY A 418 25.73 -42.59 -8.84
C GLY A 418 26.03 -41.82 -7.60
N ALA A 419 25.37 -40.65 -7.39
CA ALA A 419 25.62 -39.83 -6.21
C ALA A 419 25.23 -40.53 -4.91
N ARG A 420 26.12 -40.51 -3.92
CA ARG A 420 25.93 -41.12 -2.60
C ARG A 420 24.91 -40.31 -1.78
N PHE A 421 23.67 -40.77 -1.69
CA PHE A 421 22.54 -40.07 -1.03
C PHE A 421 22.85 -39.68 0.43
N GLY A 422 23.62 -40.53 1.18
CA GLY A 422 23.98 -40.22 2.57
C GLY A 422 24.79 -38.93 2.73
N TRP A 423 25.71 -38.65 1.80
CA TRP A 423 26.45 -37.38 1.79
C TRP A 423 25.59 -36.18 1.41
N LEU A 424 24.67 -36.35 0.45
CA LEU A 424 23.71 -35.30 0.09
C LEU A 424 22.77 -34.98 1.25
N ALA A 425 22.26 -36.00 1.94
CA ALA A 425 21.40 -35.80 3.10
C ALA A 425 22.12 -35.09 4.25
N LEU A 426 23.38 -35.45 4.51
CA LEU A 426 24.20 -34.76 5.51
C LEU A 426 24.46 -33.29 5.09
N ALA A 427 24.82 -33.07 3.83
CA ALA A 427 25.05 -31.72 3.32
C ALA A 427 23.77 -30.86 3.40
N ALA A 428 22.59 -31.44 3.11
CA ALA A 428 21.30 -30.76 3.27
C ALA A 428 21.01 -30.42 4.73
N ALA A 429 21.29 -31.31 5.66
CA ALA A 429 21.13 -31.05 7.09
C ALA A 429 22.04 -29.91 7.58
N VAL A 430 23.32 -29.92 7.14
CA VAL A 430 24.28 -28.84 7.45
C VAL A 430 23.79 -27.51 6.83
N ASN A 431 23.27 -27.51 5.59
CA ASN A 431 22.75 -26.33 4.92
C ASN A 431 21.52 -25.73 5.64
N LEU A 432 20.63 -26.57 6.16
CA LEU A 432 19.53 -26.09 7.03
C LEU A 432 20.09 -25.45 8.31
N GLY A 433 21.16 -26.02 8.88
CA GLY A 433 21.88 -25.42 10.01
C GLY A 433 22.45 -24.02 9.67
N VAL A 434 22.96 -23.84 8.45
CA VAL A 434 23.45 -22.53 7.96
C VAL A 434 22.30 -21.51 7.98
N VAL A 435 21.10 -21.86 7.47
CA VAL A 435 19.93 -20.95 7.45
C VAL A 435 19.48 -20.59 8.86
N LEU A 436 19.49 -21.54 9.78
CA LEU A 436 19.18 -21.28 11.21
C LEU A 436 20.19 -20.32 11.83
N LEU A 437 21.45 -20.47 11.51
CA LEU A 437 22.55 -19.63 12.01
C LEU A 437 22.49 -18.21 11.42
N GLN A 438 22.18 -18.09 10.11
CA GLN A 438 21.93 -16.82 9.45
C GLN A 438 20.72 -16.07 10.08
N SER A 439 19.67 -16.81 10.46
CA SER A 439 18.52 -16.25 11.17
C SER A 439 18.90 -15.74 12.57
N ALA A 440 19.74 -16.46 13.30
CA ALA A 440 20.27 -16.04 14.59
C ALA A 440 21.15 -14.79 14.48
N ARG A 441 22.00 -14.73 13.45
CA ARG A 441 22.86 -13.59 13.12
C ARG A 441 21.99 -12.34 12.91
N TRP A 442 20.99 -12.43 12.04
CA TRP A 442 20.11 -11.30 11.74
C TRP A 442 19.30 -10.86 12.96
N LEU A 443 18.78 -11.82 13.76
CA LEU A 443 18.09 -11.51 15.01
C LEU A 443 18.98 -10.71 15.97
N ALA A 444 20.26 -11.01 16.08
CA ALA A 444 21.19 -10.26 16.92
C ALA A 444 21.27 -8.78 16.50
N LEU A 445 21.16 -8.50 15.20
CA LEU A 445 21.14 -7.14 14.65
C LEU A 445 19.77 -6.45 14.82
N VAL A 446 18.68 -7.21 14.91
CA VAL A 446 17.31 -6.68 15.08
C VAL A 446 16.99 -6.40 16.55
N ARG A 447 17.48 -7.20 17.49
CA ARG A 447 17.16 -7.09 18.92
C ARG A 447 17.36 -5.70 19.55
N PRO A 448 18.39 -4.92 19.19
CA PRO A 448 18.53 -3.55 19.70
C PRO A 448 17.36 -2.62 19.34
N MET A 449 16.63 -2.91 18.25
CA MET A 449 15.47 -2.14 17.79
C MET A 449 14.15 -2.70 18.33
N ALA A 450 14.07 -4.03 18.51
CA ALA A 450 12.87 -4.74 18.96
C ALA A 450 13.26 -5.84 19.96
N ARG A 451 13.32 -5.52 21.25
CA ARG A 451 13.73 -6.46 22.32
C ARG A 451 12.85 -7.72 22.40
N GLY A 452 11.60 -7.63 21.96
CA GLY A 452 10.64 -8.75 21.91
C GLY A 452 10.71 -9.61 20.64
N ALA A 453 11.63 -9.33 19.70
CA ALA A 453 11.74 -10.12 18.48
C ALA A 453 12.09 -11.58 18.76
N SER A 454 11.25 -12.51 18.28
CA SER A 454 11.41 -13.94 18.48
C SER A 454 12.41 -14.52 17.48
N TYR A 455 13.19 -15.50 17.92
CA TYR A 455 14.07 -16.26 17.03
C TYR A 455 13.29 -16.95 15.90
N TRP A 456 12.15 -17.53 16.23
CA TRP A 456 11.32 -18.22 15.25
C TRP A 456 10.69 -17.29 14.19
N ASP A 457 10.48 -16.01 14.51
CA ASP A 457 10.01 -15.04 13.52
C ASP A 457 11.13 -14.68 12.53
N ALA A 458 12.37 -14.56 12.99
CA ALA A 458 13.52 -14.39 12.13
C ALA A 458 13.77 -15.64 11.25
N VAL A 459 13.64 -16.84 11.81
CA VAL A 459 13.73 -18.11 11.06
C VAL A 459 12.67 -18.18 9.97
N LYS A 460 11.40 -17.94 10.32
CA LYS A 460 10.29 -17.95 9.34
C LYS A 460 10.50 -16.91 8.25
N ALA A 461 10.90 -15.69 8.62
CA ALA A 461 11.19 -14.62 7.66
C ALA A 461 12.31 -15.04 6.69
N THR A 462 13.36 -15.69 7.18
CA THR A 462 14.48 -16.12 6.35
C THR A 462 14.08 -17.24 5.39
N PHE A 463 13.37 -18.28 5.85
CA PHE A 463 12.87 -19.36 4.97
C PHE A 463 11.90 -18.86 3.92
N VAL A 464 10.96 -17.97 4.29
CA VAL A 464 10.02 -17.36 3.36
C VAL A 464 10.74 -16.49 2.33
N GLY A 465 11.75 -15.73 2.75
CA GLY A 465 12.57 -14.94 1.84
C GLY A 465 13.28 -15.81 0.80
N PHE A 466 13.92 -16.89 1.22
CA PHE A 466 14.56 -17.83 0.29
C PHE A 466 13.53 -18.47 -0.67
N ALA A 467 12.39 -18.95 -0.17
CA ALA A 467 11.36 -19.54 -1.01
C ALA A 467 10.82 -18.57 -2.06
N VAL A 468 10.60 -17.30 -1.71
CA VAL A 468 10.20 -16.28 -2.68
C VAL A 468 11.28 -16.03 -3.71
N SER A 469 12.56 -16.00 -3.32
CA SER A 469 13.70 -15.82 -4.24
C SER A 469 13.87 -16.99 -5.23
N THR A 470 13.32 -18.19 -4.93
CA THR A 470 13.37 -19.32 -5.88
C THR A 470 12.44 -19.14 -7.08
N VAL A 471 11.37 -18.37 -6.92
CA VAL A 471 10.34 -18.17 -7.96
C VAL A 471 10.38 -16.78 -8.57
N VAL A 472 10.65 -15.76 -7.76
CA VAL A 472 10.62 -14.36 -8.18
C VAL A 472 12.05 -13.84 -8.38
N PRO A 473 12.37 -13.29 -9.56
CA PRO A 473 13.70 -12.73 -9.83
C PRO A 473 13.94 -11.44 -9.02
N ALA A 474 15.15 -10.88 -9.16
CA ALA A 474 15.53 -9.56 -8.63
C ALA A 474 15.51 -9.44 -7.10
N ARG A 475 15.91 -10.52 -6.38
CA ARG A 475 16.03 -10.54 -4.91
C ARG A 475 14.73 -10.18 -4.15
N ALA A 476 13.57 -10.43 -4.77
CA ALA A 476 12.26 -10.17 -4.15
C ALA A 476 12.07 -10.86 -2.77
N GLY A 477 12.81 -11.91 -2.50
CA GLY A 477 12.82 -12.57 -1.20
C GLY A 477 13.30 -11.69 -0.04
N GLU A 478 14.17 -10.72 -0.29
CA GLU A 478 14.57 -9.77 0.75
C GLU A 478 13.41 -8.88 1.17
N LEU A 479 12.55 -8.47 0.23
CA LEU A 479 11.33 -7.73 0.53
C LEU A 479 10.33 -8.59 1.32
N ALA A 480 10.23 -9.88 1.00
CA ALA A 480 9.40 -10.82 1.77
C ALA A 480 9.90 -10.99 3.22
N ARG A 481 11.22 -11.04 3.44
CA ARG A 481 11.84 -11.03 4.78
C ARG A 481 11.50 -9.78 5.56
N VAL A 482 11.62 -8.60 4.92
CA VAL A 482 11.32 -7.29 5.51
C VAL A 482 9.86 -7.22 5.92
N GLU A 483 8.95 -7.62 5.03
CA GLU A 483 7.52 -7.61 5.29
C GLU A 483 7.12 -8.55 6.43
N TRP A 484 7.69 -9.78 6.44
CA TRP A 484 7.39 -10.77 7.47
C TRP A 484 7.84 -10.31 8.86
N LEU A 485 9.09 -9.86 8.99
CA LEU A 485 9.63 -9.44 10.27
C LEU A 485 9.04 -8.10 10.73
N GLY A 486 8.82 -7.17 9.80
CA GLY A 486 8.17 -5.89 10.10
C GLY A 486 6.79 -6.09 10.73
N ARG A 487 5.98 -7.00 10.18
CA ARG A 487 4.67 -7.37 10.77
C ARG A 487 4.80 -8.07 12.13
N ALA A 488 5.78 -8.95 12.28
CA ALA A 488 5.95 -9.71 13.52
C ALA A 488 6.45 -8.83 14.68
N THR A 489 7.22 -7.78 14.39
CA THR A 489 7.88 -6.94 15.40
C THR A 489 7.27 -5.55 15.56
N GLY A 490 6.39 -5.11 14.66
CA GLY A 490 5.86 -3.75 14.61
C GLY A 490 6.89 -2.69 14.18
N LEU A 491 8.05 -3.10 13.69
CA LEU A 491 9.08 -2.18 13.18
C LEU A 491 8.68 -1.62 11.80
N SER A 492 9.08 -0.36 11.55
CA SER A 492 8.92 0.21 10.21
C SER A 492 9.72 -0.59 9.18
N ARG A 493 9.13 -0.82 7.99
CA ARG A 493 9.80 -1.55 6.90
C ARG A 493 11.17 -0.96 6.58
N VAL A 494 11.31 0.36 6.60
CA VAL A 494 12.58 1.07 6.36
C VAL A 494 13.63 0.74 7.41
N SER A 495 13.25 0.61 8.68
CA SER A 495 14.19 0.19 9.75
C SER A 495 14.61 -1.27 9.57
N VAL A 496 13.69 -2.14 9.14
CA VAL A 496 14.00 -3.55 8.86
C VAL A 496 14.92 -3.66 7.63
N ILE A 497 14.70 -2.87 6.57
CA ILE A 497 15.62 -2.76 5.41
C ILE A 497 17.03 -2.36 5.90
N GLY A 498 17.14 -1.35 6.76
CA GLY A 498 18.41 -0.97 7.35
C GLY A 498 19.10 -2.11 8.08
N SER A 499 18.36 -2.96 8.82
CA SER A 499 18.93 -4.14 9.48
C SER A 499 19.37 -5.23 8.51
N VAL A 500 18.64 -5.41 7.39
CA VAL A 500 19.02 -6.34 6.31
C VAL A 500 20.31 -5.85 5.63
N LEU A 501 20.41 -4.55 5.34
CA LEU A 501 21.64 -3.97 4.78
C LEU A 501 22.85 -4.18 5.73
N LEU A 502 22.66 -3.94 7.02
CA LEU A 502 23.72 -4.20 8.00
C LEU A 502 24.09 -5.70 8.06
N ASP A 503 23.10 -6.60 7.99
CA ASP A 503 23.30 -8.05 7.94
C ASP A 503 24.13 -8.46 6.72
N GLN A 504 23.82 -7.92 5.54
CA GLN A 504 24.57 -8.16 4.31
C GLN A 504 26.00 -7.62 4.39
N LEU A 505 26.19 -6.42 4.94
CA LEU A 505 27.52 -5.83 5.14
C LEU A 505 28.38 -6.66 6.11
N VAL A 506 27.82 -7.12 7.22
CA VAL A 506 28.49 -8.01 8.16
C VAL A 506 28.88 -9.33 7.48
N ASN A 507 27.96 -9.93 6.74
CA ASN A 507 28.21 -11.18 6.01
C ASN A 507 29.30 -11.03 4.96
N ALA A 508 29.21 -9.99 4.13
CA ALA A 508 30.21 -9.68 3.11
C ALA A 508 31.61 -9.38 3.72
N SER A 509 31.65 -8.68 4.86
CA SER A 509 32.90 -8.35 5.54
C SER A 509 33.71 -9.62 5.91
N VAL A 510 33.03 -10.65 6.41
CA VAL A 510 33.71 -11.92 6.78
C VAL A 510 34.22 -12.64 5.52
N LEU A 511 33.43 -12.67 4.45
CA LEU A 511 33.87 -13.25 3.17
C LEU A 511 35.09 -12.52 2.60
N LEU A 512 35.01 -11.15 2.57
CA LEU A 512 36.09 -10.31 2.03
C LEU A 512 37.40 -10.45 2.82
N VAL A 513 37.32 -10.54 4.17
CA VAL A 513 38.46 -10.81 5.03
C VAL A 513 39.00 -12.20 4.75
N GLY A 514 38.15 -13.22 4.62
CA GLY A 514 38.58 -14.59 4.26
C GLY A 514 39.29 -14.60 2.91
N LEU A 515 38.76 -13.91 1.90
CA LEU A 515 39.42 -13.76 0.57
C LEU A 515 40.76 -13.04 0.64
N ALA A 516 40.87 -12.00 1.46
CA ALA A 516 42.12 -11.25 1.64
C ALA A 516 43.25 -12.11 2.32
N ILE A 517 42.85 -13.04 3.16
CA ILE A 517 43.79 -13.96 3.87
C ILE A 517 44.15 -15.18 3.01
N LEU A 518 43.29 -15.60 2.11
CA LEU A 518 43.43 -16.83 1.33
C LEU A 518 44.77 -16.95 0.56
N PRO A 519 45.34 -15.89 -0.06
CA PRO A 519 46.64 -15.95 -0.71
C PRO A 519 47.82 -16.33 0.21
N LEU A 520 47.66 -16.12 1.53
CA LEU A 520 48.69 -16.44 2.52
C LEU A 520 48.81 -17.94 2.77
N LEU A 521 47.79 -18.73 2.39
CA LEU A 521 47.74 -20.18 2.62
C LEU A 521 48.50 -20.99 1.54
N GLY A 522 49.01 -20.35 0.48
CA GLY A 522 49.73 -21.01 -0.61
C GLY A 522 48.82 -21.80 -1.57
N GLY A 523 49.35 -22.15 -2.75
CA GLY A 523 48.60 -22.96 -3.74
C GLY A 523 47.41 -22.30 -4.45
N VAL A 524 47.29 -20.98 -4.38
CA VAL A 524 46.14 -20.21 -4.87
C VAL A 524 46.41 -19.69 -6.28
N PRO A 525 45.48 -19.82 -7.25
CA PRO A 525 45.62 -19.29 -8.61
C PRO A 525 45.92 -17.78 -8.64
N LEU A 526 46.69 -17.32 -9.65
CA LEU A 526 47.12 -15.92 -9.78
C LEU A 526 45.95 -14.92 -9.84
N TRP A 527 44.85 -15.28 -10.51
CA TRP A 527 43.65 -14.44 -10.60
C TRP A 527 43.01 -14.20 -9.23
N LEU A 528 43.08 -15.17 -8.31
CA LEU A 528 42.52 -15.02 -6.98
C LEU A 528 43.41 -14.15 -6.08
N ARG A 529 44.74 -14.15 -6.29
CA ARG A 529 45.65 -13.19 -5.63
C ARG A 529 45.36 -11.76 -6.01
N SER A 530 45.11 -11.50 -7.28
CA SER A 530 44.71 -10.16 -7.76
C SER A 530 43.35 -9.70 -7.21
N SER A 531 42.40 -10.63 -7.07
CA SER A 531 41.06 -10.36 -6.51
C SER A 531 41.10 -10.07 -5.00
N SER A 532 42.13 -10.48 -4.26
CA SER A 532 42.24 -10.18 -2.82
C SER A 532 42.45 -8.70 -2.52
N TYR A 533 43.13 -7.95 -3.40
CA TYR A 533 43.26 -6.49 -3.25
C TYR A 533 41.95 -5.78 -3.51
N LEU A 534 41.17 -6.25 -4.48
CA LEU A 534 39.79 -5.76 -4.73
C LEU A 534 38.90 -6.05 -3.52
N ALA A 535 38.97 -7.27 -2.96
CA ALA A 535 38.25 -7.66 -1.77
C ALA A 535 38.55 -6.75 -0.57
N LEU A 536 39.83 -6.42 -0.35
CA LEU A 536 40.25 -5.50 0.69
C LEU A 536 39.70 -4.10 0.47
N GLY A 537 39.72 -3.59 -0.77
CA GLY A 537 39.11 -2.30 -1.13
C GLY A 537 37.61 -2.27 -0.85
N LEU A 538 36.86 -3.29 -1.25
CA LEU A 538 35.43 -3.43 -0.99
C LEU A 538 35.11 -3.55 0.51
N PHE A 539 35.94 -4.25 1.28
CA PHE A 539 35.85 -4.31 2.73
C PHE A 539 35.96 -2.92 3.38
N ILE A 540 36.96 -2.12 2.95
CA ILE A 540 37.16 -0.77 3.45
C ILE A 540 35.96 0.12 3.11
N ILE A 541 35.42 0.02 1.90
CA ILE A 541 34.21 0.75 1.47
C ILE A 541 33.01 0.34 2.35
N GLY A 542 32.79 -0.96 2.55
CA GLY A 542 31.72 -1.48 3.41
C GLY A 542 31.84 -0.99 4.85
N ALA A 543 33.05 -1.00 5.42
CA ALA A 543 33.33 -0.47 6.77
C ALA A 543 33.06 1.04 6.84
N ALA A 544 33.43 1.81 5.82
CA ALA A 544 33.13 3.24 5.72
C ALA A 544 31.61 3.51 5.67
N ILE A 545 30.85 2.71 4.93
CA ILE A 545 29.38 2.81 4.89
C ILE A 545 28.79 2.56 6.28
N VAL A 546 29.20 1.51 6.97
CA VAL A 546 28.76 1.24 8.36
C VAL A 546 29.09 2.40 9.30
N PHE A 547 30.29 2.97 9.15
CA PHE A 547 30.71 4.12 9.96
C PHE A 547 29.84 5.37 9.70
N VAL A 548 29.55 5.68 8.44
CA VAL A 548 28.71 6.84 8.04
C VAL A 548 27.26 6.66 8.48
N LEU A 549 26.72 5.46 8.35
CA LEU A 549 25.33 5.14 8.73
C LEU A 549 25.18 4.87 10.23
N LYS A 550 26.26 4.80 11.00
CA LYS A 550 26.20 4.63 12.45
C LYS A 550 25.34 5.72 13.09
N PRO A 551 24.29 5.36 13.86
CA PRO A 551 23.42 6.36 14.49
C PRO A 551 24.24 7.27 15.43
N VAL A 552 24.10 8.58 15.31
CA VAL A 552 24.72 9.55 16.24
C VAL A 552 23.73 9.77 17.39
N PRO A 553 24.16 9.87 18.68
CA PRO A 553 23.28 10.28 19.76
C PRO A 553 22.88 11.73 19.51
N THR A 554 21.66 11.98 19.05
CA THR A 554 21.08 13.30 19.04
C THR A 554 20.41 13.51 20.38
N ALA A 555 20.94 14.42 21.21
CA ALA A 555 20.18 15.00 22.30
C ALA A 555 18.89 15.63 21.72
N PRO A 556 17.75 15.56 22.45
CA PRO A 556 16.53 16.22 21.99
C PRO A 556 16.83 17.72 21.86
N ARG A 557 16.83 18.23 20.62
CA ARG A 557 16.98 19.66 20.36
C ARG A 557 15.66 20.33 20.72
N PRO A 558 15.73 21.43 21.52
CA PRO A 558 14.58 22.32 21.70
C PRO A 558 14.18 22.91 20.34
N HIS A 559 12.89 23.15 20.18
CA HIS A 559 12.26 23.78 19.03
C HIS A 559 13.13 24.84 18.34
N GLU A 560 13.78 24.51 17.25
CA GLU A 560 14.40 25.50 16.37
C GLU A 560 13.62 25.59 15.05
N SER A 561 13.15 26.83 14.92
CA SER A 561 12.70 27.58 13.74
C SER A 561 12.41 26.87 12.39
N ARG A 562 11.25 27.16 11.96
CA ARG A 562 10.43 26.93 10.79
C ARG A 562 11.03 27.26 9.39
N ARG A 563 12.34 27.18 9.13
CA ARG A 563 12.94 27.57 7.83
C ARG A 563 14.02 26.59 7.32
N SER A 564 13.72 25.30 7.16
CA SER A 564 14.55 24.41 6.34
C SER A 564 13.71 23.79 5.22
N ARG A 565 14.24 23.83 4.00
CA ARG A 565 13.57 23.38 2.76
C ARG A 565 13.07 21.93 2.90
N LEU A 566 11.80 21.71 2.59
CA LEU A 566 11.02 20.47 2.73
C LEU A 566 11.74 19.17 2.28
N PRO A 567 12.44 19.12 1.13
CA PRO A 567 13.09 17.89 0.66
C PRO A 567 14.23 17.39 1.58
N LEU A 568 14.93 18.28 2.27
CA LEU A 568 16.02 17.91 3.19
C LEU A 568 15.54 17.21 4.47
N ARG A 569 14.34 17.53 4.97
CA ARG A 569 13.75 16.88 6.15
C ARG A 569 13.38 15.43 5.90
N VAL A 570 12.92 15.13 4.72
CA VAL A 570 12.48 13.80 4.34
C VAL A 570 13.65 12.87 4.14
N VAL A 571 14.64 13.30 3.37
CA VAL A 571 15.89 12.56 3.26
C VAL A 571 16.48 12.32 4.65
N ALA A 572 16.43 13.33 5.53
CA ALA A 572 16.88 13.18 6.91
C ALA A 572 16.05 12.13 7.68
N ASN A 573 14.74 12.06 7.49
CA ASN A 573 13.87 11.07 8.16
C ASN A 573 14.09 9.65 7.64
N VAL A 574 14.23 9.46 6.33
CA VAL A 574 14.57 8.15 5.75
C VAL A 574 15.94 7.70 6.20
N VAL A 575 16.94 8.59 6.11
CA VAL A 575 18.28 8.32 6.62
C VAL A 575 18.25 8.02 8.12
N ALA A 576 17.43 8.71 8.90
CA ALA A 576 17.25 8.42 10.32
C ALA A 576 16.63 7.04 10.57
N ARG A 577 15.63 6.64 9.79
CA ARG A 577 15.01 5.29 9.87
C ARG A 577 15.95 4.19 9.39
N VAL A 578 16.69 4.40 8.30
CA VAL A 578 17.77 3.48 7.87
C VAL A 578 18.83 3.39 8.95
N ARG A 579 19.29 4.53 9.50
CA ARG A 579 20.23 4.57 10.63
C ARG A 579 19.67 3.89 11.87
N HIS A 580 18.36 3.92 12.10
CA HIS A 580 17.74 3.11 13.15
C HIS A 580 17.94 1.60 12.92
N GLY A 581 17.88 1.14 11.66
CA GLY A 581 18.24 -0.22 11.28
C GLY A 581 19.71 -0.59 11.58
N PHE A 582 20.59 0.42 11.63
CA PHE A 582 22.01 0.27 12.01
C PHE A 582 22.24 0.37 13.53
N LEU A 583 21.22 0.37 14.35
CA LEU A 583 21.37 0.57 15.81
C LEU A 583 22.29 -0.49 16.44
N ALA A 584 22.27 -1.71 15.93
CA ALA A 584 23.15 -2.79 16.37
C ALA A 584 24.65 -2.51 16.14
N SER A 585 25.02 -1.62 15.23
CA SER A 585 26.44 -1.23 15.03
C SER A 585 27.04 -0.49 16.22
N ARG A 586 26.21 -0.06 17.19
CA ARG A 586 26.64 0.54 18.46
C ARG A 586 26.82 -0.47 19.59
N ASP A 587 26.22 -1.65 19.45
CA ASP A 587 26.35 -2.73 20.42
C ASP A 587 27.47 -3.67 20.00
N PRO A 588 28.66 -3.59 20.63
CA PRO A 588 29.80 -4.43 20.27
C PRO A 588 29.52 -5.91 20.50
N ARG A 589 28.59 -6.26 21.40
CA ARG A 589 28.21 -7.64 21.65
C ARG A 589 27.36 -8.18 20.50
N ALA A 590 26.34 -7.41 20.05
CA ALA A 590 25.48 -7.77 18.92
C ALA A 590 26.32 -7.90 17.63
N LEU A 591 27.23 -6.95 17.38
CA LEU A 591 28.12 -6.99 16.23
C LEU A 591 29.10 -8.14 16.29
N GLY A 592 29.73 -8.39 17.45
CA GLY A 592 30.65 -9.51 17.67
C GLY A 592 29.97 -10.86 17.46
N TRP A 593 28.78 -11.06 18.01
CA TRP A 593 27.99 -12.27 17.78
C TRP A 593 27.60 -12.45 16.31
N SER A 594 27.24 -11.35 15.60
CA SER A 594 26.92 -11.42 14.18
C SER A 594 28.13 -11.77 13.32
N LEU A 595 29.29 -11.23 13.61
CA LEU A 595 30.56 -11.59 12.93
C LEU A 595 30.93 -13.04 13.18
N ALA A 596 30.85 -13.52 14.44
CA ALA A 596 31.14 -14.91 14.79
C ALA A 596 30.15 -15.88 14.10
N ALA A 597 28.86 -15.57 14.11
CA ALA A 597 27.84 -16.34 13.41
C ALA A 597 28.07 -16.36 11.88
N SER A 598 28.50 -15.24 11.27
CA SER A 598 28.91 -15.20 9.87
C SER A 598 30.11 -16.09 9.59
N ALA A 599 31.16 -16.02 10.40
CA ALA A 599 32.34 -16.85 10.22
C ALA A 599 32.02 -18.34 10.31
N LEU A 600 31.17 -18.71 11.29
CA LEU A 600 30.70 -20.09 11.45
C LEU A 600 29.81 -20.51 10.25
N ALA A 601 28.92 -19.63 9.77
CA ALA A 601 28.09 -19.94 8.61
C ALA A 601 28.95 -20.20 7.36
N TRP A 602 29.94 -19.36 7.08
CA TRP A 602 30.86 -19.57 5.98
C TRP A 602 31.69 -20.88 6.14
N GLY A 603 32.10 -21.19 7.35
CA GLY A 603 32.76 -22.47 7.64
C GLY A 603 31.84 -23.67 7.35
N LEU A 604 30.59 -23.61 7.74
CA LEU A 604 29.59 -24.64 7.43
C LEU A 604 29.30 -24.71 5.92
N GLU A 605 29.23 -23.60 5.21
CA GLU A 605 29.06 -23.59 3.76
C GLU A 605 30.21 -24.22 2.99
N ILE A 606 31.47 -24.05 3.45
CA ILE A 606 32.61 -24.75 2.91
C ILE A 606 32.43 -26.27 3.11
N ASN A 607 31.95 -26.71 4.29
CA ASN A 607 31.66 -28.11 4.54
C ASN A 607 30.50 -28.63 3.66
N VAL A 608 29.43 -27.86 3.45
CA VAL A 608 28.35 -28.25 2.52
C VAL A 608 28.90 -28.49 1.13
N THR A 609 29.81 -27.60 0.65
CA THR A 609 30.45 -27.75 -0.66
C THR A 609 31.32 -29.02 -0.70
N SER A 610 32.14 -29.27 0.32
CA SER A 610 33.00 -30.47 0.42
C SER A 610 32.19 -31.76 0.47
N LEU A 611 31.11 -31.81 1.29
CA LEU A 611 30.20 -32.96 1.38
C LEU A 611 29.51 -33.23 0.05
N SER A 612 29.11 -32.18 -0.67
CA SER A 612 28.51 -32.28 -2.00
C SER A 612 29.50 -32.80 -3.05
N MET A 613 30.79 -32.43 -2.97
CA MET A 613 31.85 -32.99 -3.82
C MET A 613 32.00 -34.49 -3.55
N ASN A 614 32.10 -34.89 -2.28
CA ASN A 614 32.22 -36.30 -1.88
C ASN A 614 30.99 -37.12 -2.32
N ALA A 615 29.79 -36.51 -2.36
CA ALA A 615 28.57 -37.17 -2.82
C ALA A 615 28.64 -37.62 -4.28
N VAL A 616 29.26 -36.78 -5.15
CA VAL A 616 29.43 -37.10 -6.57
C VAL A 616 30.78 -37.73 -6.88
N GLY A 617 31.50 -38.19 -5.87
CA GLY A 617 32.79 -38.93 -6.02
C GLY A 617 33.99 -38.04 -6.37
N LEU A 618 33.91 -36.72 -6.15
CA LEU A 618 35.01 -35.80 -6.33
C LEU A 618 35.85 -35.70 -5.03
N HIS A 619 36.99 -36.36 -5.03
CA HIS A 619 37.95 -36.31 -3.90
C HIS A 619 39.03 -35.26 -4.16
N LEU A 620 38.68 -33.96 -3.92
CA LEU A 620 39.54 -32.84 -4.17
C LEU A 620 40.15 -32.28 -2.85
N PRO A 621 41.25 -31.54 -2.92
CA PRO A 621 41.76 -30.81 -1.77
C PRO A 621 40.76 -29.86 -1.18
N PHE A 622 40.80 -29.62 0.13
CA PHE A 622 39.89 -28.74 0.85
C PHE A 622 39.79 -27.31 0.23
N ILE A 623 40.89 -26.84 -0.36
CA ILE A 623 40.99 -25.57 -1.07
C ILE A 623 40.00 -25.51 -2.25
N ALA A 624 39.66 -26.63 -2.90
CA ALA A 624 38.69 -26.66 -3.99
C ALA A 624 37.27 -26.28 -3.52
N SER A 625 36.89 -26.71 -2.29
CA SER A 625 35.60 -26.32 -1.70
C SER A 625 35.53 -24.84 -1.44
N ILE A 626 36.61 -24.21 -1.01
CA ILE A 626 36.68 -22.75 -0.83
C ILE A 626 36.60 -22.04 -2.17
N LEU A 627 37.34 -22.52 -3.19
CA LEU A 627 37.36 -21.91 -4.51
C LEU A 627 35.99 -21.97 -5.18
N VAL A 628 35.29 -23.10 -5.10
CA VAL A 628 33.94 -23.26 -5.62
C VAL A 628 32.98 -22.31 -4.88
N LEU A 629 33.02 -22.23 -3.56
CA LEU A 629 32.18 -21.34 -2.78
C LEU A 629 32.40 -19.87 -3.17
N VAL A 630 33.65 -19.45 -3.34
CA VAL A 630 34.01 -18.09 -3.78
C VAL A 630 33.51 -17.80 -5.20
N ALA A 631 33.76 -18.72 -6.14
CA ALA A 631 33.36 -18.56 -7.53
C ALA A 631 31.81 -18.47 -7.66
N VAL A 632 31.08 -19.31 -6.93
CA VAL A 632 29.63 -19.28 -6.86
C VAL A 632 29.14 -17.93 -6.32
N ASN A 633 29.70 -17.46 -5.18
CA ASN A 633 29.27 -16.19 -4.60
C ASN A 633 29.62 -14.97 -5.49
N LEU A 634 30.76 -15.03 -6.19
CA LEU A 634 31.13 -14.00 -7.17
C LEU A 634 30.15 -13.99 -8.36
N ALA A 635 29.76 -15.16 -8.85
CA ALA A 635 28.76 -15.28 -9.90
C ALA A 635 27.38 -14.78 -9.45
N LEU A 636 26.98 -15.07 -8.20
CA LEU A 636 25.73 -14.60 -7.59
C LEU A 636 25.73 -13.10 -7.22
N ALA A 637 26.89 -12.45 -7.18
CA ALA A 637 27.00 -11.01 -6.98
C ALA A 637 26.54 -10.21 -8.21
N PHE A 638 26.40 -10.87 -9.36
CA PHE A 638 25.91 -10.22 -10.58
C PHE A 638 24.47 -9.71 -10.39
N PRO A 639 24.14 -8.48 -10.80
CA PRO A 639 22.85 -7.85 -10.51
C PRO A 639 21.65 -8.51 -11.19
N VAL A 640 21.86 -9.24 -12.28
CA VAL A 640 20.82 -9.94 -13.03
C VAL A 640 20.84 -11.43 -12.68
N ALA A 641 20.22 -11.80 -11.55
CA ALA A 641 20.07 -13.18 -11.16
C ALA A 641 18.72 -13.73 -11.68
N PRO A 642 18.73 -14.88 -12.39
CA PRO A 642 17.51 -15.59 -12.76
C PRO A 642 16.77 -16.12 -11.53
N PRO A 643 15.49 -16.51 -11.67
CA PRO A 643 14.77 -17.17 -10.58
C PRO A 643 15.57 -18.36 -10.06
N GLY A 644 15.68 -18.44 -8.73
CA GLY A 644 16.47 -19.51 -8.09
C GLY A 644 17.96 -19.49 -8.40
N ASN A 645 18.52 -18.47 -9.03
CA ASN A 645 19.92 -18.35 -9.47
C ASN A 645 20.34 -19.44 -10.51
N MET A 646 19.37 -20.01 -11.23
CA MET A 646 19.63 -21.04 -12.24
C MET A 646 20.62 -20.56 -13.32
N GLY A 647 21.58 -21.41 -13.67
CA GLY A 647 22.65 -21.13 -14.63
C GLY A 647 23.82 -20.36 -14.02
N THR A 648 23.58 -19.43 -13.12
CA THR A 648 24.64 -18.59 -12.52
C THR A 648 25.48 -19.39 -11.50
N LEU A 649 24.81 -20.15 -10.63
CA LEU A 649 25.47 -21.01 -9.67
C LEU A 649 26.24 -22.15 -10.37
N GLU A 650 25.60 -22.80 -11.35
CA GLU A 650 26.20 -23.89 -12.11
C GLU A 650 27.44 -23.43 -12.88
N LEU A 651 27.39 -22.24 -13.48
CA LEU A 651 28.55 -21.68 -14.16
C LEU A 651 29.71 -21.44 -13.20
N GLY A 652 29.48 -20.76 -12.06
CA GLY A 652 30.52 -20.46 -11.09
C GLY A 652 31.17 -21.74 -10.53
N ALA A 653 30.33 -22.71 -10.17
CA ALA A 653 30.82 -24.00 -9.64
C ALA A 653 31.58 -24.80 -10.70
N THR A 654 31.08 -24.87 -11.92
CA THR A 654 31.74 -25.60 -13.02
C THR A 654 33.09 -24.99 -13.36
N LEU A 655 33.17 -23.68 -13.54
CA LEU A 655 34.42 -22.97 -13.85
C LEU A 655 35.47 -23.20 -12.76
N ALA A 656 35.07 -23.15 -11.49
CA ALA A 656 36.01 -23.41 -10.39
C ALA A 656 36.56 -24.84 -10.39
N LEU A 657 35.75 -25.84 -10.73
CA LEU A 657 36.16 -27.24 -10.77
C LEU A 657 37.03 -27.58 -11.98
N LEU A 658 36.83 -26.90 -13.12
CA LEU A 658 37.70 -27.05 -14.29
C LEU A 658 39.17 -26.69 -13.96
N GLU A 659 39.42 -25.75 -13.05
CA GLU A 659 40.78 -25.39 -12.59
C GLU A 659 41.51 -26.56 -11.89
N PHE A 660 40.76 -27.52 -11.34
CA PHE A 660 41.30 -28.74 -10.74
C PHE A 660 41.33 -29.93 -11.68
N GLY A 661 41.12 -29.69 -13.00
CA GLY A 661 41.13 -30.75 -14.02
C GLY A 661 39.92 -31.68 -13.98
N VAL A 662 38.84 -31.30 -13.32
CA VAL A 662 37.60 -32.09 -13.25
C VAL A 662 36.91 -32.06 -14.64
N PRO A 663 36.54 -33.22 -15.20
CA PRO A 663 35.78 -33.25 -16.47
C PRO A 663 34.50 -32.46 -16.38
N LYS A 664 34.16 -31.71 -17.45
CA LYS A 664 33.01 -30.77 -17.49
C LYS A 664 31.67 -31.43 -17.09
N ALA A 665 31.46 -32.69 -17.51
CA ALA A 665 30.24 -33.44 -17.14
C ALA A 665 30.13 -33.69 -15.64
N GLN A 666 31.23 -34.06 -14.97
CA GLN A 666 31.27 -34.28 -13.52
C GLN A 666 31.16 -32.95 -12.75
N ALA A 667 31.82 -31.89 -13.23
CA ALA A 667 31.72 -30.56 -12.64
C ALA A 667 30.30 -30.03 -12.70
N LEU A 668 29.59 -30.24 -13.82
CA LEU A 668 28.20 -29.87 -13.97
C LEU A 668 27.26 -30.72 -13.11
N ALA A 669 27.51 -32.04 -13.02
CA ALA A 669 26.75 -32.94 -12.15
C ALA A 669 26.84 -32.49 -10.66
N PHE A 670 28.06 -32.16 -10.21
CA PHE A 670 28.24 -31.54 -8.91
C PHE A 670 27.44 -30.27 -8.74
N ALA A 671 27.55 -29.34 -9.71
CA ALA A 671 26.89 -28.05 -9.66
C ALA A 671 25.36 -28.18 -9.55
N VAL A 672 24.76 -29.09 -10.32
CA VAL A 672 23.31 -29.37 -10.28
C VAL A 672 22.90 -29.99 -8.94
N CYS A 673 23.62 -30.99 -8.45
CA CYS A 673 23.35 -31.60 -7.14
C CYS A 673 23.47 -30.58 -6.00
N TYR A 674 24.52 -29.77 -6.03
CA TYR A 674 24.79 -28.72 -5.06
C TYR A 674 23.70 -27.64 -5.06
N HIS A 675 23.23 -27.21 -6.24
CA HIS A 675 22.15 -26.25 -6.39
C HIS A 675 20.83 -26.80 -5.85
N LEU A 676 20.44 -27.99 -6.27
CA LEU A 676 19.19 -28.63 -5.78
C LEU A 676 19.20 -28.79 -4.26
N LEU A 677 20.34 -29.15 -3.68
CA LEU A 677 20.51 -29.26 -2.25
C LEU A 677 20.35 -27.93 -1.52
N GLN A 678 20.81 -26.84 -2.11
CA GLN A 678 20.67 -25.51 -1.53
C GLN A 678 19.22 -24.98 -1.60
N VAL A 679 18.50 -25.28 -2.69
CA VAL A 679 17.20 -24.65 -2.99
C VAL A 679 16.03 -25.50 -2.51
N VAL A 680 16.04 -26.82 -2.76
CA VAL A 680 14.86 -27.67 -2.58
C VAL A 680 14.42 -27.80 -1.11
N PRO A 681 15.30 -28.14 -0.14
CA PRO A 681 14.88 -28.29 1.25
C PRO A 681 14.37 -26.98 1.85
N ILE A 682 15.04 -25.87 1.54
CA ILE A 682 14.70 -24.54 2.04
C ILE A 682 13.40 -24.06 1.41
N GLY A 683 13.25 -24.27 0.09
CA GLY A 683 12.04 -23.93 -0.65
C GLY A 683 10.80 -24.64 -0.12
N ILE A 684 10.88 -25.96 0.10
CA ILE A 684 9.77 -26.75 0.66
C ILE A 684 9.32 -26.20 2.01
N ILE A 685 10.27 -25.94 2.92
CA ILE A 685 9.96 -25.40 4.25
C ILE A 685 9.34 -24.00 4.12
N GLY A 686 9.91 -23.12 3.29
CA GLY A 686 9.45 -21.77 3.12
C GLY A 686 8.06 -21.69 2.48
N PHE A 687 7.76 -22.49 1.44
CA PHE A 687 6.43 -22.58 0.84
C PHE A 687 5.39 -23.16 1.80
N PHE A 688 5.78 -24.16 2.61
CA PHE A 688 4.90 -24.69 3.66
C PHE A 688 4.55 -23.61 4.71
N LEU A 689 5.49 -22.76 5.08
CA LEU A 689 5.25 -21.64 5.99
C LEU A 689 4.34 -20.57 5.36
N LEU A 690 4.47 -20.33 4.06
CA LEU A 690 3.59 -19.43 3.30
C LEU A 690 2.16 -19.99 3.21
N SER A 691 2.01 -21.29 2.89
CA SER A 691 0.69 -21.93 2.72
C SER A 691 -0.13 -21.93 4.01
N ARG A 692 0.51 -22.11 5.16
CA ARG A 692 -0.17 -22.07 6.48
C ARG A 692 -0.73 -20.69 6.85
N ARG A 693 -0.26 -19.61 6.21
CA ARG A 693 -0.84 -18.27 6.38
C ARG A 693 -2.01 -18.00 5.43
N VAL A 694 -2.07 -18.72 4.30
CA VAL A 694 -3.14 -18.55 3.29
C VAL A 694 -4.40 -19.34 3.66
N THR A 695 -4.30 -20.36 4.48
CA THR A 695 -5.46 -21.09 5.03
C THR A 695 -5.80 -20.57 6.42
N PRO A 696 -6.93 -19.83 6.60
CA PRO A 696 -7.50 -19.63 7.92
C PRO A 696 -7.89 -21.02 8.45
N GLY A 697 -7.34 -21.40 9.60
CA GLY A 697 -7.54 -22.71 10.17
C GLY A 697 -9.01 -23.04 10.38
N VAL A 698 -9.55 -23.98 9.61
CA VAL A 698 -10.70 -24.78 10.02
C VAL A 698 -10.19 -25.68 11.14
N ARG A 699 -10.16 -25.16 12.36
CA ARG A 699 -10.15 -26.02 13.56
C ARG A 699 -11.55 -26.63 13.65
N LYS A 700 -11.68 -27.88 13.27
CA LYS A 700 -12.79 -28.71 13.71
C LYS A 700 -12.79 -28.68 15.24
N ALA A 701 -13.86 -28.13 15.81
CA ALA A 701 -14.22 -28.40 17.19
C ALA A 701 -14.56 -29.89 17.29
N ALA A 702 -13.82 -30.62 18.10
CA ALA A 702 -14.20 -31.90 18.67
C ALA A 702 -14.62 -31.63 20.13
#